data_dff0f4b4bf4325216ee2e7c44f3ac154
#
_entry.id   dff0f4b4bf4325216ee2e7c44f3ac154
#
_cell.length_a   1.000
_cell.length_b   1.000
_cell.length_c   1.000
_cell.angle_alpha   90.00
_cell.angle_beta   90.00
_cell.angle_gamma   90.00
#
_symmetry.space_group_name_H-M   'P 1'
#
loop_
_entity.id
_entity.type
_entity.pdbx_description
1 polymer ?
#
loop_
_entity_poly.entity_id
_entity_poly.type
_entity_poly.pdbx_seq_one_letter_code
_entity_poly.pdbx_strand_id
1 'polypeptide(L)'
;MSDDEKLAMLDELETSGLGWFWACDKEGNLTYLSQAISDRVDLPLDELIGEPLPSVFQARGGSGRTQSLALKLGARKSFSGFEVSTQRGNQHVVIRLSGRPYFSRGGSFMGFRGTGTDITEDFHREEETQRLAKYDSLTGLSNRHRMAQIIEGTLTAFKAAKRNCAIMMLDLDRFKQVNDTLGHAAGDELLKQVAARLRSAVGEDCEIGRLGGDEFQVMFQDKDDRGDLGEIAARIIKMLSQPYSLDEGRCVIGASVGIAIAPHDGVTREEIVHSADLALYAAKNGGRGQYRFYSGDLQNEAIFRRRLEGNLHEALQDEQLFLRYLPVLSAGDQQVTGVEALVCWNHPDRGEIDEEEFQSIVENSSMVVDVGEWAIKTACKQAAQWPDDLRICVNVPARLFNSDGFVESISAAIQDSDIEPSRLELEVKETVFLAETESVDKTLAQLFKLGVRLTLDEFGTGYSSLGYLQRAPFNTIKIGENFYRDHFGKNSRELALIKAIVALSKALGMRTVASGIENMDVLFALRESGVDGLQGLIYTDPLTADDVTSELANDEWTIEPSSSRTQRARRRTVLRKVQVIHDDHSYDVTLRNLSRSGALIQGLSDVPVDTQFVLDLGGGQLAVTTVIRSSGDTQGLEFETPLIDDGAGGLCTRHRVSPYALASAGAPLAALSPGNYKSMEGGMLSEGTIPQFSYAKGYTGDIG
;
A
#
# COMPACT_ATOMS: atom_id res chain seq x y z
N MET A 1 21.43 28.14 66.79
CA MET A 1 20.65 26.92 66.61
C MET A 1 21.18 25.89 67.58
N SER A 2 20.38 25.48 68.52
CA SER A 2 20.71 24.46 69.50
C SER A 2 20.86 23.07 68.85
N ASP A 3 21.45 22.11 69.55
CA ASP A 3 21.56 20.75 68.98
C ASP A 3 20.19 20.07 68.91
N ASP A 4 19.22 20.46 69.78
CA ASP A 4 17.85 20.00 69.72
C ASP A 4 17.12 20.54 68.47
N GLU A 5 17.35 21.81 68.08
CA GLU A 5 16.80 22.39 66.86
C GLU A 5 17.37 21.72 65.60
N LYS A 6 18.63 21.32 65.60
CA LYS A 6 19.24 20.60 64.50
C LYS A 6 18.69 19.17 64.36
N LEU A 7 18.48 18.51 65.54
CA LEU A 7 17.86 17.17 65.54
C LEU A 7 16.42 17.23 65.05
N ALA A 8 15.63 18.21 65.48
CA ALA A 8 14.26 18.39 64.98
C ALA A 8 14.21 18.66 63.47
N MET A 9 15.15 19.45 62.93
CA MET A 9 15.27 19.67 61.48
C MET A 9 15.64 18.38 60.71
N LEU A 10 16.49 17.52 61.27
CA LEU A 10 16.84 16.24 60.65
C LEU A 10 15.66 15.26 60.69
N ASP A 11 14.91 15.25 61.80
CA ASP A 11 13.71 14.44 61.95
C ASP A 11 12.60 14.89 61.00
N GLU A 12 12.44 16.19 60.79
CA GLU A 12 11.54 16.79 59.85
C GLU A 12 11.94 16.48 58.39
N LEU A 13 13.22 16.42 58.07
CA LEU A 13 13.74 16.03 56.74
C LEU A 13 13.51 14.54 56.46
N GLU A 14 13.65 13.67 57.45
CA GLU A 14 13.32 12.24 57.30
C GLU A 14 11.81 11.99 57.13
N THR A 15 10.98 12.70 57.91
CA THR A 15 9.52 12.51 57.86
C THR A 15 8.87 13.19 56.66
N SER A 16 9.47 14.23 56.11
CA SER A 16 8.97 14.93 54.92
C SER A 16 9.17 14.19 53.61
N GLY A 17 9.94 13.08 53.61
CA GLY A 17 10.24 12.32 52.39
C GLY A 17 11.25 12.99 51.44
N LEU A 18 11.81 14.15 51.84
CA LEU A 18 12.77 14.91 51.02
C LEU A 18 14.14 14.24 50.97
N GLY A 19 14.41 13.34 51.91
CA GLY A 19 15.67 12.57 51.95
C GLY A 19 15.72 11.64 53.16
N TRP A 20 16.64 10.75 53.18
CA TRP A 20 16.85 9.81 54.26
C TRP A 20 18.35 9.58 54.51
N PHE A 21 18.72 9.06 55.68
CA PHE A 21 20.10 8.86 56.09
C PHE A 21 20.47 7.38 56.17
N TRP A 22 21.72 7.08 55.91
CA TRP A 22 22.28 5.75 56.06
C TRP A 22 23.67 5.81 56.60
N ALA A 23 24.09 4.75 57.30
CA ALA A 23 25.45 4.55 57.73
C ALA A 23 25.81 3.07 57.59
N CYS A 24 27.11 2.82 57.33
CA CYS A 24 27.66 1.48 57.36
C CYS A 24 28.97 1.46 58.14
N ASP A 25 29.34 0.25 58.59
CA ASP A 25 30.60 -0.01 59.23
C ASP A 25 31.80 -0.05 58.24
N LYS A 26 33.00 -0.35 58.77
CA LYS A 26 34.23 -0.42 57.95
C LYS A 26 34.24 -1.57 56.95
N GLU A 27 33.42 -2.60 57.16
CA GLU A 27 33.17 -3.75 56.30
C GLU A 27 32.11 -3.47 55.25
N GLY A 28 31.30 -2.38 55.38
CA GLY A 28 30.27 -1.96 54.47
C GLY A 28 28.87 -2.48 54.82
N ASN A 29 28.69 -3.05 56.03
CA ASN A 29 27.39 -3.49 56.51
C ASN A 29 26.60 -2.33 57.09
N LEU A 30 25.29 -2.29 56.82
CA LEU A 30 24.41 -1.26 57.31
C LEU A 30 24.37 -1.20 58.87
N THR A 31 24.64 -0.05 59.45
CA THR A 31 24.53 0.20 60.88
C THR A 31 23.41 1.15 61.24
N TYR A 32 22.95 1.90 60.25
CA TYR A 32 21.81 2.80 60.37
C TYR A 32 21.11 2.93 59.00
N LEU A 33 19.82 3.00 59.05
CA LEU A 33 18.97 3.31 57.90
C LEU A 33 17.71 4.00 58.39
N SER A 34 17.30 5.08 57.76
CA SER A 34 16.06 5.82 58.11
C SER A 34 14.81 4.94 57.92
N GLN A 35 13.83 5.04 58.84
CA GLN A 35 12.61 4.27 58.78
C GLN A 35 11.85 4.51 57.46
N ALA A 36 11.84 5.72 56.95
CA ALA A 36 11.17 6.09 55.71
C ALA A 36 11.59 5.22 54.51
N ILE A 37 12.81 4.77 54.43
CA ILE A 37 13.21 3.89 53.31
C ILE A 37 12.79 2.44 53.56
N SER A 38 12.83 1.95 54.81
CA SER A 38 12.32 0.64 55.21
C SER A 38 10.83 0.50 54.79
N ASP A 39 10.04 1.50 55.11
CA ASP A 39 8.61 1.53 54.74
C ASP A 39 8.42 1.58 53.22
N ARG A 40 9.30 2.29 52.51
CA ARG A 40 9.22 2.45 51.05
C ARG A 40 9.63 1.18 50.28
N VAL A 41 10.55 0.39 50.84
CA VAL A 41 10.97 -0.90 50.21
C VAL A 41 10.18 -2.09 50.75
N ASP A 42 9.27 -1.87 51.67
CA ASP A 42 8.42 -2.88 52.33
C ASP A 42 9.27 -4.00 53.00
N LEU A 43 10.34 -3.60 53.69
CA LEU A 43 11.23 -4.51 54.44
C LEU A 43 11.48 -3.95 55.83
N PRO A 44 11.37 -4.77 56.91
CA PRO A 44 11.70 -4.35 58.29
C PRO A 44 13.15 -3.92 58.45
N LEU A 45 13.39 -2.86 59.25
CA LEU A 45 14.77 -2.44 59.52
C LEU A 45 15.63 -3.52 60.12
N ASP A 46 15.07 -4.40 60.93
CA ASP A 46 15.77 -5.51 61.54
C ASP A 46 16.37 -6.53 60.53
N GLU A 47 15.78 -6.63 59.34
CA GLU A 47 16.26 -7.44 58.23
C GLU A 47 17.31 -6.74 57.40
N LEU A 48 17.36 -5.39 57.45
CA LEU A 48 18.28 -4.58 56.64
C LEU A 48 19.54 -4.20 57.42
N ILE A 49 19.46 -3.99 58.72
CA ILE A 49 20.61 -3.67 59.56
C ILE A 49 21.52 -4.88 59.72
N GLY A 50 22.77 -4.70 59.46
CA GLY A 50 23.79 -5.74 59.45
C GLY A 50 24.06 -6.37 58.07
N GLU A 51 23.17 -6.15 57.09
CA GLU A 51 23.38 -6.57 55.72
C GLU A 51 24.41 -5.66 55.02
N PRO A 52 25.22 -6.20 54.09
CA PRO A 52 26.09 -5.37 53.25
C PRO A 52 25.28 -4.40 52.39
N LEU A 53 25.62 -3.11 52.40
CA LEU A 53 24.92 -2.07 51.61
C LEU A 53 24.76 -2.47 50.12
N PRO A 54 25.77 -3.12 49.44
CA PRO A 54 25.63 -3.55 48.06
C PRO A 54 24.69 -4.74 47.84
N SER A 55 24.31 -5.48 48.88
CA SER A 55 23.36 -6.58 48.79
C SER A 55 21.91 -6.06 48.86
N VAL A 56 21.71 -4.94 49.53
CA VAL A 56 20.41 -4.27 49.64
C VAL A 56 20.15 -3.36 48.43
N PHE A 57 21.18 -2.63 47.97
CA PHE A 57 21.11 -1.67 46.89
C PHE A 57 22.05 -2.05 45.76
N GLN A 58 21.50 -2.43 44.62
CA GLN A 58 22.27 -2.81 43.45
C GLN A 58 22.50 -1.59 42.54
N ALA A 59 23.74 -1.45 42.06
CA ALA A 59 24.07 -0.41 41.09
C ALA A 59 23.30 -0.60 39.78
N ARG A 60 22.63 0.43 39.26
CA ARG A 60 22.07 0.43 37.92
C ARG A 60 23.18 0.70 36.90
N GLY A 61 23.45 -0.27 36.03
CA GLY A 61 24.41 -0.10 34.94
C GLY A 61 23.87 0.70 33.79
N GLY A 62 24.30 1.95 33.61
CA GLY A 62 24.33 2.58 32.30
C GLY A 62 25.42 1.95 31.44
N SER A 63 25.25 1.92 30.12
CA SER A 63 26.18 1.39 29.12
C SER A 63 27.59 2.02 29.25
N GLY A 64 28.50 1.36 29.95
CA GLY A 64 29.87 1.79 30.10
C GLY A 64 30.42 1.58 31.50
N ARG A 65 31.11 0.46 31.74
CA ARG A 65 31.83 0.07 32.95
C ARG A 65 31.02 0.24 34.25
N THR A 66 30.33 -0.81 34.62
CA THR A 66 29.56 -0.97 35.87
C THR A 66 30.53 -0.79 37.08
N GLN A 67 30.58 0.43 37.64
CA GLN A 67 31.21 0.62 38.92
C GLN A 67 30.25 0.11 39.98
N SER A 68 30.52 -1.05 40.58
CA SER A 68 29.69 -1.55 41.66
C SER A 68 29.76 -0.63 42.88
N LEU A 69 28.67 -0.55 43.66
CA LEU A 69 28.64 0.19 44.92
C LEU A 69 29.75 -0.28 45.86
N ALA A 70 30.07 -1.58 45.84
CA ALA A 70 31.20 -2.18 46.57
C ALA A 70 32.56 -1.55 46.21
N LEU A 71 32.81 -1.24 44.94
CA LEU A 71 34.04 -0.56 44.50
C LEU A 71 34.10 0.87 45.00
N LYS A 72 32.94 1.58 45.06
CA LYS A 72 32.87 2.95 45.63
C LYS A 72 33.19 2.96 47.11
N LEU A 73 32.64 2.02 47.86
CA LEU A 73 32.93 1.88 49.29
C LEU A 73 34.39 1.47 49.53
N GLY A 74 34.94 0.50 48.75
CA GLY A 74 36.31 0.04 48.85
C GLY A 74 37.34 1.13 48.54
N ALA A 75 37.01 2.11 47.69
CA ALA A 75 37.89 3.23 47.38
C ALA A 75 38.06 4.25 48.54
N ARG A 76 37.26 4.16 49.59
CA ARG A 76 37.23 5.06 50.77
C ARG A 76 37.21 6.55 50.40
N LYS A 77 36.54 6.90 49.27
CA LYS A 77 36.38 8.27 48.80
C LYS A 77 34.91 8.66 48.83
N SER A 78 34.64 9.96 48.99
CA SER A 78 33.28 10.50 48.90
C SER A 78 32.70 10.26 47.50
N PHE A 79 31.44 9.94 47.43
CA PHE A 79 30.66 9.86 46.20
C PHE A 79 29.34 10.57 46.35
N SER A 80 28.81 11.09 45.26
CA SER A 80 27.49 11.74 45.21
C SER A 80 26.76 11.35 43.94
N GLY A 81 25.43 11.34 44.01
CA GLY A 81 24.57 11.12 42.85
C GLY A 81 24.66 9.69 42.28
N PHE A 82 25.02 8.68 43.09
CA PHE A 82 25.13 7.30 42.64
C PHE A 82 23.78 6.61 42.65
N GLU A 83 23.30 6.18 41.47
CA GLU A 83 21.99 5.58 41.32
C GLU A 83 22.02 4.08 41.58
N VAL A 84 21.13 3.64 42.44
CA VAL A 84 20.96 2.25 42.85
C VAL A 84 19.48 1.87 42.76
N SER A 85 19.20 0.60 42.66
CA SER A 85 17.86 0.07 42.78
C SER A 85 17.81 -1.05 43.81
N THR A 86 16.66 -1.22 44.44
CA THR A 86 16.39 -2.40 45.26
C THR A 86 15.38 -3.31 44.58
N GLN A 87 15.62 -4.61 44.65
CA GLN A 87 14.71 -5.65 44.19
C GLN A 87 14.20 -6.53 45.34
N ARG A 88 14.59 -6.16 46.62
CA ARG A 88 14.03 -6.82 47.79
C ARG A 88 12.71 -6.18 48.13
N GLY A 89 11.68 -7.00 48.35
CA GLY A 89 10.30 -6.53 48.51
C GLY A 89 9.51 -6.49 47.22
N ASN A 90 8.25 -6.12 47.31
CA ASN A 90 7.29 -6.13 46.19
C ASN A 90 7.37 -4.87 45.30
N GLN A 91 8.23 -3.92 45.66
CA GLN A 91 8.35 -2.63 44.96
C GLN A 91 9.78 -2.45 44.43
N HIS A 92 9.85 -2.03 43.16
CA HIS A 92 11.10 -1.59 42.52
C HIS A 92 11.32 -0.11 42.84
N VAL A 93 12.26 0.21 43.73
CA VAL A 93 12.58 1.59 44.13
C VAL A 93 13.93 1.99 43.56
N VAL A 94 14.00 3.18 42.97
CA VAL A 94 15.26 3.77 42.45
C VAL A 94 15.69 4.90 43.37
N ILE A 95 16.93 4.83 43.82
CA ILE A 95 17.47 5.69 44.84
C ILE A 95 18.75 6.35 44.36
N ARG A 96 18.90 7.62 44.63
CA ARG A 96 20.15 8.35 44.42
C ARG A 96 20.89 8.49 45.75
N LEU A 97 22.04 7.74 45.88
CA LEU A 97 22.86 7.70 47.07
C LEU A 97 24.02 8.68 46.99
N SER A 98 24.33 9.29 48.12
CA SER A 98 25.56 10.04 48.35
C SER A 98 26.19 9.56 49.66
N GLY A 99 27.51 9.40 49.68
CA GLY A 99 28.22 8.86 50.85
C GLY A 99 29.58 9.50 51.05
N ARG A 100 29.95 9.66 52.33
CA ARG A 100 31.27 10.15 52.75
C ARG A 100 31.88 9.22 53.79
N PRO A 101 33.20 8.89 53.65
CA PRO A 101 33.90 8.14 54.69
C PRO A 101 33.97 8.94 55.99
N TYR A 102 33.78 8.29 57.11
CA TYR A 102 33.97 8.92 58.40
C TYR A 102 35.03 8.20 59.20
N PHE A 103 35.72 8.96 60.09
CA PHE A 103 36.88 8.48 60.83
C PHE A 103 36.69 8.75 62.30
N SER A 104 37.32 7.91 63.16
CA SER A 104 37.39 8.13 64.59
C SER A 104 38.23 9.36 64.93
N ARG A 105 38.17 9.85 66.19
CA ARG A 105 39.04 10.95 66.68
C ARG A 105 40.56 10.57 66.56
N GLY A 106 40.92 9.31 66.45
CA GLY A 106 42.26 8.80 66.21
C GLY A 106 42.67 8.55 64.75
N GLY A 107 41.79 8.98 63.77
CA GLY A 107 42.07 8.87 62.35
C GLY A 107 41.80 7.48 61.73
N SER A 108 41.27 6.52 62.50
CA SER A 108 40.90 5.19 61.96
C SER A 108 39.59 5.28 61.21
N PHE A 109 39.56 4.63 60.02
CA PHE A 109 38.35 4.51 59.18
C PHE A 109 37.26 3.72 59.91
N MET A 110 36.07 4.27 60.04
CA MET A 110 34.95 3.71 60.79
C MET A 110 33.81 3.27 59.90
N GLY A 111 33.80 3.70 58.62
CA GLY A 111 32.73 3.37 57.67
C GLY A 111 32.29 4.58 56.82
N PHE A 112 31.09 4.51 56.31
CA PHE A 112 30.47 5.56 55.51
C PHE A 112 29.21 6.08 56.20
N ARG A 113 28.90 7.35 55.97
CA ARG A 113 27.60 7.97 56.26
C ARG A 113 27.15 8.73 55.06
N GLY A 114 25.86 8.71 54.81
CA GLY A 114 25.34 9.34 53.61
C GLY A 114 23.86 9.63 53.67
N THR A 115 23.41 10.15 52.56
CA THR A 115 22.00 10.47 52.31
C THR A 115 21.53 9.70 51.10
N GLY A 116 20.25 9.42 51.03
CA GLY A 116 19.55 8.88 49.83
C GLY A 116 18.34 9.72 49.54
N THR A 117 17.97 9.77 48.28
CA THR A 117 16.75 10.42 47.81
C THR A 117 16.01 9.42 46.93
N ASP A 118 14.73 9.21 47.14
CA ASP A 118 13.89 8.42 46.23
C ASP A 118 13.69 9.24 44.96
N ILE A 119 14.10 8.66 43.86
CA ILE A 119 13.96 9.21 42.50
C ILE A 119 13.10 8.32 41.59
N THR A 120 12.33 7.42 42.17
CA THR A 120 11.54 6.43 41.43
C THR A 120 10.57 7.09 40.45
N GLU A 121 9.83 8.11 40.91
CA GLU A 121 8.89 8.81 40.04
C GLU A 121 9.59 9.59 38.93
N ASP A 122 10.66 10.31 39.26
CA ASP A 122 11.45 11.04 38.26
C ASP A 122 12.08 10.11 37.25
N PHE A 123 12.58 8.96 37.72
CA PHE A 123 13.15 7.92 36.85
C PHE A 123 12.10 7.34 35.90
N HIS A 124 10.93 6.95 36.38
CA HIS A 124 9.84 6.44 35.54
C HIS A 124 9.33 7.51 34.56
N ARG A 125 9.28 8.76 34.99
CA ARG A 125 8.91 9.89 34.13
C ARG A 125 9.95 10.10 33.02
N GLU A 126 11.22 9.99 33.32
CA GLU A 126 12.30 10.11 32.33
C GLU A 126 12.31 8.91 31.38
N GLU A 127 12.14 7.68 31.90
CA GLU A 127 12.04 6.46 31.11
C GLU A 127 10.83 6.52 30.17
N GLU A 128 9.67 6.94 30.66
CA GLU A 128 8.47 7.12 29.85
C GLU A 128 8.66 8.25 28.81
N THR A 129 9.27 9.35 29.19
CA THR A 129 9.61 10.42 28.25
C THR A 129 10.54 9.92 27.14
N GLN A 130 11.55 9.15 27.47
CA GLN A 130 12.45 8.52 26.47
C GLN A 130 11.72 7.48 25.62
N ARG A 131 10.79 6.72 26.20
CA ARG A 131 9.95 5.78 25.49
C ARG A 131 9.04 6.49 24.48
N LEU A 132 8.34 7.54 24.92
CA LEU A 132 7.46 8.35 24.07
C LEU A 132 8.23 9.11 22.98
N ALA A 133 9.47 9.51 23.24
CA ALA A 133 10.31 10.12 22.22
C ALA A 133 10.70 9.17 21.07
N LYS A 134 10.63 7.85 21.27
CA LYS A 134 11.07 6.83 20.30
C LYS A 134 9.96 5.93 19.77
N TYR A 135 8.90 5.71 20.53
CA TYR A 135 7.86 4.75 20.21
C TYR A 135 6.49 5.42 20.15
N ASP A 136 5.62 4.87 19.32
CA ASP A 136 4.20 5.23 19.27
C ASP A 136 3.48 4.73 20.53
N SER A 137 2.78 5.61 21.20
CA SER A 137 2.14 5.31 22.51
C SER A 137 1.01 4.29 22.40
N LEU A 138 0.34 4.19 21.25
CA LEU A 138 -0.78 3.29 21.03
C LEU A 138 -0.34 1.88 20.68
N THR A 139 0.57 1.75 19.72
CA THR A 139 0.96 0.47 19.12
C THR A 139 2.27 -0.10 19.65
N GLY A 140 3.09 0.72 20.33
CA GLY A 140 4.41 0.34 20.80
C GLY A 140 5.44 0.05 19.68
N LEU A 141 5.12 0.43 18.43
CA LEU A 141 6.04 0.43 17.30
C LEU A 141 6.95 1.66 17.37
N SER A 142 8.01 1.69 16.56
CA SER A 142 8.83 2.89 16.40
C SER A 142 7.96 4.04 15.89
N ASN A 143 8.12 5.23 16.49
CA ASN A 143 7.42 6.43 16.02
C ASN A 143 8.14 7.05 14.81
N ARG A 144 7.53 8.05 14.18
CA ARG A 144 8.08 8.79 13.02
C ARG A 144 9.52 9.26 13.25
N HIS A 145 9.81 9.77 14.44
CA HIS A 145 11.15 10.29 14.75
C HIS A 145 12.21 9.20 14.79
N ARG A 146 11.92 8.08 15.46
CA ARG A 146 12.83 6.95 15.52
C ARG A 146 13.03 6.30 14.15
N MET A 147 11.98 6.12 13.37
CA MET A 147 12.08 5.59 12.01
C MET A 147 12.98 6.47 11.14
N ALA A 148 12.83 7.80 11.21
CA ALA A 148 13.70 8.72 10.50
C ALA A 148 15.20 8.54 10.87
N GLN A 149 15.51 8.40 12.15
CA GLN A 149 16.89 8.16 12.61
C GLN A 149 17.44 6.83 12.12
N ILE A 150 16.64 5.77 12.16
CA ILE A 150 17.05 4.44 11.69
C ILE A 150 17.32 4.44 10.20
N ILE A 151 16.43 5.02 9.39
CA ILE A 151 16.59 5.11 7.94
C ILE A 151 17.86 5.88 7.59
N GLU A 152 18.07 7.06 8.18
CA GLU A 152 19.24 7.90 7.92
C GLU A 152 20.55 7.20 8.32
N GLY A 153 20.55 6.57 9.51
CA GLY A 153 21.71 5.79 9.98
C GLY A 153 22.01 4.59 9.08
N THR A 154 20.99 3.85 8.65
CA THR A 154 21.13 2.70 7.76
C THR A 154 21.62 3.14 6.38
N LEU A 155 21.03 4.16 5.77
CA LEU A 155 21.46 4.65 4.45
C LEU A 155 22.90 5.14 4.48
N THR A 156 23.33 5.84 5.55
CA THR A 156 24.71 6.30 5.72
C THR A 156 25.69 5.13 5.82
N ALA A 157 25.37 4.15 6.65
CA ALA A 157 26.22 2.96 6.84
C ALA A 157 26.28 2.10 5.54
N PHE A 158 25.16 1.93 4.86
CA PHE A 158 25.04 1.08 3.68
C PHE A 158 25.67 1.72 2.44
N LYS A 159 25.58 3.05 2.30
CA LYS A 159 26.30 3.80 1.26
C LYS A 159 27.83 3.57 1.40
N ALA A 160 28.36 3.63 2.62
CA ALA A 160 29.78 3.36 2.88
C ALA A 160 30.15 1.90 2.59
N ALA A 161 29.27 0.94 2.92
CA ALA A 161 29.47 -0.49 2.71
C ALA A 161 29.05 -0.99 1.31
N LYS A 162 28.49 -0.13 0.44
CA LYS A 162 27.91 -0.49 -0.88
C LYS A 162 26.85 -1.59 -0.79
N ARG A 163 26.02 -1.55 0.26
CA ARG A 163 24.93 -2.50 0.51
C ARG A 163 23.60 -1.88 0.14
N ASN A 164 22.59 -2.73 -0.08
CA ASN A 164 21.24 -2.33 -0.43
C ASN A 164 20.30 -2.43 0.77
N CYS A 165 19.25 -1.63 0.78
CA CYS A 165 18.18 -1.73 1.77
C CYS A 165 16.85 -1.35 1.11
N ALA A 166 15.72 -1.80 1.70
CA ALA A 166 14.41 -1.52 1.17
C ALA A 166 13.50 -0.88 2.22
N ILE A 167 12.60 -0.02 1.76
CA ILE A 167 11.56 0.60 2.57
C ILE A 167 10.20 0.22 1.99
N MET A 168 9.27 -0.15 2.87
CA MET A 168 7.85 -0.28 2.56
C MET A 168 7.09 0.81 3.30
N MET A 169 6.26 1.56 2.55
CA MET A 169 5.22 2.43 3.10
C MET A 169 3.89 1.70 3.00
N LEU A 170 3.13 1.70 4.07
CA LEU A 170 1.85 1.01 4.16
C LEU A 170 0.76 1.97 4.64
N ASP A 171 -0.44 1.79 4.13
CA ASP A 171 -1.62 2.52 4.53
C ASP A 171 -2.82 1.58 4.62
N LEU A 172 -3.66 1.76 5.63
CA LEU A 172 -4.82 0.91 5.85
C LEU A 172 -6.01 1.41 5.04
N ASP A 173 -6.41 0.64 4.06
CA ASP A 173 -7.52 0.98 3.20
C ASP A 173 -8.84 1.06 4.01
N ARG A 174 -9.55 2.19 3.88
CA ARG A 174 -10.85 2.43 4.53
C ARG A 174 -10.81 2.55 6.07
N PHE A 175 -9.67 2.79 6.68
CA PHE A 175 -9.55 2.96 8.14
C PHE A 175 -10.46 4.08 8.67
N LYS A 176 -10.57 5.20 7.95
CA LYS A 176 -11.48 6.29 8.31
C LYS A 176 -12.94 5.81 8.43
N GLN A 177 -13.38 4.93 7.54
CA GLN A 177 -14.74 4.38 7.57
C GLN A 177 -15.00 3.57 8.85
N VAL A 178 -13.98 2.83 9.34
CA VAL A 178 -14.08 2.11 10.63
C VAL A 178 -14.28 3.08 11.78
N ASN A 179 -13.48 4.18 11.81
CA ASN A 179 -13.65 5.23 12.83
C ASN A 179 -15.04 5.88 12.77
N ASP A 180 -15.51 6.18 11.56
CA ASP A 180 -16.80 6.85 11.37
C ASP A 180 -17.98 5.94 11.74
N THR A 181 -17.83 4.61 11.60
CA THR A 181 -18.91 3.63 11.85
C THR A 181 -18.88 3.04 13.26
N LEU A 182 -17.70 2.67 13.77
CA LEU A 182 -17.53 1.97 15.05
C LEU A 182 -16.92 2.85 16.15
N GLY A 183 -16.55 4.09 15.80
CA GLY A 183 -15.94 5.03 16.73
C GLY A 183 -14.41 4.91 16.86
N HIS A 184 -13.79 5.95 17.41
CA HIS A 184 -12.33 6.05 17.54
C HIS A 184 -11.73 4.98 18.47
N ALA A 185 -12.47 4.52 19.50
CA ALA A 185 -11.99 3.46 20.39
C ALA A 185 -11.79 2.13 19.62
N ALA A 186 -12.72 1.78 18.75
CA ALA A 186 -12.60 0.63 17.85
C ALA A 186 -11.42 0.80 16.87
N GLY A 187 -11.22 2.00 16.33
CA GLY A 187 -10.06 2.31 15.49
C GLY A 187 -8.72 2.14 16.20
N ASP A 188 -8.62 2.56 17.45
CA ASP A 188 -7.42 2.40 18.27
C ASP A 188 -7.12 0.92 18.56
N GLU A 189 -8.14 0.13 18.86
CA GLU A 189 -7.98 -1.31 19.08
C GLU A 189 -7.59 -2.03 17.77
N LEU A 190 -8.19 -1.63 16.65
CA LEU A 190 -7.81 -2.10 15.32
C LEU A 190 -6.33 -1.84 15.02
N LEU A 191 -5.82 -0.64 15.30
CA LEU A 191 -4.42 -0.27 15.08
C LEU A 191 -3.45 -1.13 15.92
N LYS A 192 -3.81 -1.48 17.16
CA LYS A 192 -3.00 -2.41 17.99
C LYS A 192 -2.95 -3.80 17.38
N GLN A 193 -4.09 -4.32 16.90
CA GLN A 193 -4.14 -5.64 16.24
C GLN A 193 -3.40 -5.64 14.90
N VAL A 194 -3.49 -4.55 14.12
CA VAL A 194 -2.70 -4.34 12.90
C VAL A 194 -1.20 -4.40 13.19
N ALA A 195 -0.73 -3.69 14.22
CA ALA A 195 0.67 -3.69 14.62
C ALA A 195 1.17 -5.10 15.00
N ALA A 196 0.35 -5.89 15.70
CA ALA A 196 0.67 -7.26 16.06
C ALA A 196 0.74 -8.17 14.82
N ARG A 197 -0.23 -8.08 13.91
CA ARG A 197 -0.23 -8.83 12.64
C ARG A 197 0.95 -8.45 11.75
N LEU A 198 1.27 -7.16 11.67
CA LEU A 198 2.38 -6.67 10.85
C LEU A 198 3.72 -7.24 11.36
N ARG A 199 3.97 -7.25 12.69
CA ARG A 199 5.16 -7.91 13.27
C ARG A 199 5.24 -9.39 12.88
N SER A 200 4.12 -10.10 12.92
CA SER A 200 4.08 -11.53 12.54
C SER A 200 4.34 -11.74 11.05
N ALA A 201 3.93 -10.80 10.19
CA ALA A 201 4.07 -10.91 8.74
C ALA A 201 5.49 -10.67 8.26
N VAL A 202 6.22 -9.72 8.86
CA VAL A 202 7.54 -9.29 8.35
C VAL A 202 8.73 -10.01 8.99
N GLY A 203 8.58 -10.56 10.20
CA GLY A 203 9.67 -11.24 10.94
C GLY A 203 10.53 -10.29 11.78
N GLU A 204 11.68 -10.77 12.27
CA GLU A 204 12.52 -10.06 13.26
C GLU A 204 13.63 -9.20 12.62
N ASP A 205 14.00 -9.44 11.36
CA ASP A 205 15.13 -8.78 10.67
C ASP A 205 14.75 -7.42 10.04
N CYS A 206 13.83 -6.69 10.65
CA CYS A 206 13.39 -5.40 10.14
C CYS A 206 12.96 -4.46 11.28
N GLU A 207 12.90 -3.18 10.99
CA GLU A 207 12.31 -2.21 11.91
C GLU A 207 10.94 -1.79 11.39
N ILE A 208 9.94 -1.74 12.30
CA ILE A 208 8.56 -1.40 11.99
C ILE A 208 8.20 -0.14 12.76
N GLY A 209 7.60 0.82 12.08
CA GLY A 209 7.12 2.05 12.66
C GLY A 209 5.70 2.40 12.27
N ARG A 210 5.04 3.19 13.14
CA ARG A 210 3.79 3.90 12.82
C ARG A 210 4.09 5.38 12.72
N LEU A 211 3.75 5.98 11.58
CA LEU A 211 4.07 7.38 11.28
C LEU A 211 2.98 8.33 11.79
N GLY A 212 1.76 7.85 11.95
CA GLY A 212 0.59 8.56 12.41
C GLY A 212 -0.68 8.06 11.69
N GLY A 213 -1.85 8.24 12.28
CA GLY A 213 -3.09 7.76 11.69
C GLY A 213 -3.04 6.27 11.35
N ASP A 214 -3.25 5.95 10.09
CA ASP A 214 -3.25 4.63 9.46
C ASP A 214 -1.97 4.30 8.68
N GLU A 215 -0.93 5.14 8.79
CA GLU A 215 0.33 4.99 8.06
C GLU A 215 1.37 4.19 8.86
N PHE A 216 1.89 3.14 8.26
CA PHE A 216 2.99 2.31 8.79
C PHE A 216 4.18 2.32 7.84
N GLN A 217 5.35 2.03 8.38
CA GLN A 217 6.60 1.94 7.63
C GLN A 217 7.42 0.74 8.09
N VAL A 218 8.03 0.03 7.14
CA VAL A 218 8.94 -1.08 7.43
C VAL A 218 10.26 -0.82 6.74
N MET A 219 11.36 -0.99 7.46
CA MET A 219 12.72 -0.87 6.96
C MET A 219 13.41 -2.23 6.97
N PHE A 220 13.85 -2.70 5.82
CA PHE A 220 14.62 -3.93 5.65
C PHE A 220 16.07 -3.61 5.38
N GLN A 221 16.95 -4.22 6.17
CA GLN A 221 18.39 -4.15 5.97
C GLN A 221 18.82 -5.33 5.08
N ASP A 222 19.75 -5.08 4.13
CA ASP A 222 20.30 -6.09 3.23
C ASP A 222 19.27 -6.88 2.41
N LYS A 223 18.13 -6.26 2.09
CA LYS A 223 17.12 -6.85 1.20
C LYS A 223 16.93 -5.98 -0.03
N ASP A 224 17.12 -6.57 -1.19
CA ASP A 224 16.91 -5.95 -2.51
C ASP A 224 16.26 -6.89 -3.53
N ASP A 225 16.06 -8.17 -3.16
CA ASP A 225 15.30 -9.12 -3.99
C ASP A 225 13.84 -8.70 -4.04
N ARG A 226 13.39 -8.25 -5.20
CA ARG A 226 12.02 -7.82 -5.44
C ARG A 226 11.02 -8.96 -5.31
N GLY A 227 11.42 -10.20 -5.62
CA GLY A 227 10.57 -11.36 -5.44
C GLY A 227 10.26 -11.58 -3.96
N ASP A 228 11.29 -11.59 -3.11
CA ASP A 228 11.13 -11.76 -1.67
C ASP A 228 10.35 -10.59 -1.04
N LEU A 229 10.66 -9.36 -1.45
CA LEU A 229 9.94 -8.17 -0.99
C LEU A 229 8.48 -8.18 -1.43
N GLY A 230 8.19 -8.60 -2.67
CA GLY A 230 6.84 -8.77 -3.18
C GLY A 230 6.05 -9.83 -2.42
N GLU A 231 6.68 -10.99 -2.11
CA GLU A 231 6.06 -12.05 -1.30
C GLU A 231 5.75 -11.57 0.13
N ILE A 232 6.65 -10.79 0.73
CA ILE A 232 6.42 -10.18 2.06
C ILE A 232 5.25 -9.19 1.98
N ALA A 233 5.22 -8.32 0.97
CA ALA A 233 4.14 -7.35 0.79
C ALA A 233 2.78 -8.05 0.57
N ALA A 234 2.71 -9.07 -0.28
CA ALA A 234 1.51 -9.88 -0.49
C ALA A 234 1.04 -10.58 0.80
N ARG A 235 1.99 -11.11 1.59
CA ARG A 235 1.68 -11.71 2.90
C ARG A 235 1.15 -10.68 3.90
N ILE A 236 1.74 -9.49 3.96
CA ILE A 236 1.25 -8.37 4.78
C ILE A 236 -0.20 -8.05 4.40
N ILE A 237 -0.47 -7.79 3.13
CA ILE A 237 -1.79 -7.45 2.62
C ILE A 237 -2.79 -8.55 3.00
N LYS A 238 -2.46 -9.81 2.73
CA LYS A 238 -3.31 -10.95 3.06
C LYS A 238 -3.61 -11.06 4.55
N MET A 239 -2.62 -10.84 5.42
CA MET A 239 -2.81 -10.91 6.88
C MET A 239 -3.62 -9.73 7.41
N LEU A 240 -3.38 -8.53 6.91
CA LEU A 240 -4.11 -7.34 7.33
C LEU A 240 -5.55 -7.33 6.81
N SER A 241 -5.84 -8.01 5.72
CA SER A 241 -7.20 -8.14 5.17
C SER A 241 -8.04 -9.25 5.84
N GLN A 242 -7.51 -9.97 6.83
CA GLN A 242 -8.31 -10.92 7.61
C GLN A 242 -9.26 -10.18 8.58
N PRO A 243 -10.44 -10.74 8.87
CA PRO A 243 -11.39 -10.11 9.80
C PRO A 243 -10.78 -9.77 11.16
N TYR A 244 -11.17 -8.64 11.70
CA TYR A 244 -10.84 -8.19 13.06
C TYR A 244 -12.05 -8.33 13.95
N SER A 245 -11.84 -8.83 15.17
CA SER A 245 -12.86 -8.87 16.21
C SER A 245 -12.56 -7.74 17.20
N LEU A 246 -13.45 -6.78 17.25
CA LEU A 246 -13.41 -5.63 18.15
C LEU A 246 -14.58 -5.75 19.13
N ASP A 247 -14.53 -5.05 20.26
CA ASP A 247 -15.61 -5.08 21.24
C ASP A 247 -16.93 -4.55 20.65
N GLU A 248 -16.85 -3.55 19.76
CA GLU A 248 -17.98 -2.92 19.09
C GLU A 248 -18.50 -3.73 17.88
N GLY A 249 -17.78 -4.74 17.42
CA GLY A 249 -18.19 -5.56 16.29
C GLY A 249 -17.04 -6.15 15.48
N ARG A 250 -17.37 -6.72 14.33
CA ARG A 250 -16.37 -7.22 13.38
C ARG A 250 -16.16 -6.23 12.25
N CYS A 251 -14.92 -6.03 11.88
CA CYS A 251 -14.59 -5.26 10.68
C CYS A 251 -13.54 -5.95 9.82
N VAL A 252 -13.46 -5.52 8.58
CA VAL A 252 -12.41 -5.91 7.65
C VAL A 252 -11.89 -4.66 6.97
N ILE A 253 -10.58 -4.60 6.85
CA ILE A 253 -9.87 -3.54 6.15
C ILE A 253 -8.94 -4.14 5.10
N GLY A 254 -8.51 -3.34 4.14
CA GLY A 254 -7.40 -3.67 3.26
C GLY A 254 -6.10 -3.01 3.71
N ALA A 255 -5.04 -3.26 2.97
CA ALA A 255 -3.80 -2.50 3.09
C ALA A 255 -3.17 -2.33 1.71
N SER A 256 -2.67 -1.14 1.42
CA SER A 256 -1.89 -0.83 0.22
C SER A 256 -0.42 -0.63 0.61
N VAL A 257 0.52 -1.07 -0.24
CA VAL A 257 1.96 -1.07 0.06
C VAL A 257 2.75 -0.47 -1.08
N GLY A 258 3.60 0.52 -0.79
CA GLY A 258 4.59 1.06 -1.70
C GLY A 258 6.00 0.65 -1.31
N ILE A 259 6.82 0.20 -2.26
CA ILE A 259 8.14 -0.37 -2.02
C ILE A 259 9.19 0.42 -2.79
N ALA A 260 10.25 0.85 -2.10
CA ALA A 260 11.43 1.47 -2.71
C ALA A 260 12.71 0.85 -2.19
N ILE A 261 13.73 0.75 -3.06
CA ILE A 261 15.00 0.06 -2.80
C ILE A 261 16.17 1.03 -2.99
N ALA A 262 16.92 1.30 -1.94
CA ALA A 262 18.15 2.06 -2.03
C ALA A 262 19.32 1.17 -2.51
N PRO A 263 20.25 1.71 -3.31
CA PRO A 263 20.38 3.12 -3.72
C PRO A 263 19.62 3.51 -4.99
N HIS A 264 18.88 2.60 -5.62
CA HIS A 264 18.25 2.79 -6.93
C HIS A 264 17.14 3.84 -6.91
N ASP A 265 16.31 3.80 -5.88
CA ASP A 265 15.10 4.61 -5.77
C ASP A 265 15.30 5.84 -4.87
N GLY A 266 16.52 6.02 -4.34
CA GLY A 266 16.93 7.14 -3.52
C GLY A 266 18.17 6.83 -2.71
N VAL A 267 18.99 7.84 -2.44
CA VAL A 267 20.24 7.75 -1.66
C VAL A 267 20.17 8.56 -0.38
N THR A 268 19.16 9.38 -0.22
CA THR A 268 18.82 10.13 1.00
C THR A 268 17.50 9.62 1.58
N ARG A 269 17.25 9.93 2.85
CA ARG A 269 16.00 9.57 3.52
C ARG A 269 14.79 10.17 2.79
N GLU A 270 14.90 11.43 2.42
CA GLU A 270 13.84 12.17 1.74
C GLU A 270 13.49 11.52 0.39
N GLU A 271 14.50 11.18 -0.41
CA GLU A 271 14.32 10.55 -1.72
C GLU A 271 13.67 9.17 -1.61
N ILE A 272 14.20 8.28 -0.75
CA ILE A 272 13.71 6.91 -0.68
C ILE A 272 12.30 6.81 -0.08
N VAL A 273 12.00 7.67 0.91
CA VAL A 273 10.64 7.74 1.48
C VAL A 273 9.68 8.32 0.46
N HIS A 274 10.05 9.36 -0.27
CA HIS A 274 9.23 9.92 -1.35
C HIS A 274 8.95 8.90 -2.46
N SER A 275 9.96 8.12 -2.86
CA SER A 275 9.80 7.04 -3.85
C SER A 275 8.84 5.96 -3.37
N ALA A 276 8.95 5.53 -2.08
CA ALA A 276 8.03 4.56 -1.52
C ALA A 276 6.60 5.11 -1.38
N ASP A 277 6.44 6.41 -1.09
CA ASP A 277 5.15 7.08 -1.02
C ASP A 277 4.47 7.19 -2.39
N LEU A 278 5.23 7.53 -3.45
CA LEU A 278 4.73 7.50 -4.82
C LEU A 278 4.27 6.09 -5.25
N ALA A 279 5.01 5.05 -4.85
CA ALA A 279 4.61 3.68 -5.11
C ALA A 279 3.35 3.29 -4.32
N LEU A 280 3.22 3.74 -3.07
CA LEU A 280 2.00 3.56 -2.27
C LEU A 280 0.80 4.27 -2.89
N TYR A 281 1.00 5.51 -3.35
CA TYR A 281 -0.04 6.26 -4.06
C TYR A 281 -0.51 5.51 -5.32
N ALA A 282 0.43 4.96 -6.11
CA ALA A 282 0.11 4.14 -7.27
C ALA A 282 -0.64 2.85 -6.89
N ALA A 283 -0.29 2.20 -5.77
CA ALA A 283 -1.02 1.03 -5.27
C ALA A 283 -2.47 1.36 -4.89
N LYS A 284 -2.69 2.49 -4.21
CA LYS A 284 -4.04 2.97 -3.86
C LYS A 284 -4.90 3.25 -5.10
N ASN A 285 -4.31 3.88 -6.11
CA ASN A 285 -5.01 4.25 -7.34
C ASN A 285 -5.25 3.06 -8.28
N GLY A 286 -4.43 2.02 -8.22
CA GLY A 286 -4.60 0.79 -8.99
C GLY A 286 -5.63 -0.19 -8.42
N GLY A 287 -6.49 0.24 -7.49
CA GLY A 287 -7.59 -0.58 -6.94
C GLY A 287 -7.45 -0.91 -5.46
N ARG A 288 -6.41 -0.43 -4.76
CA ARG A 288 -6.09 -0.74 -3.35
C ARG A 288 -5.82 -2.23 -3.12
N GLY A 289 -5.51 -2.61 -1.88
CA GLY A 289 -5.29 -4.01 -1.54
C GLY A 289 -4.12 -4.68 -2.27
N GLN A 290 -3.17 -3.91 -2.76
CA GLN A 290 -2.05 -4.37 -3.57
C GLN A 290 -0.74 -3.69 -3.18
N TYR A 291 0.37 -4.19 -3.70
CA TYR A 291 1.67 -3.52 -3.56
C TYR A 291 2.18 -3.00 -4.90
N ARG A 292 3.07 -2.03 -4.87
CA ARG A 292 3.78 -1.49 -6.02
C ARG A 292 5.25 -1.26 -5.69
N PHE A 293 6.12 -1.61 -6.61
CA PHE A 293 7.51 -1.13 -6.58
C PHE A 293 7.59 0.25 -7.21
N TYR A 294 8.44 1.10 -6.66
CA TYR A 294 8.75 2.37 -7.28
C TYR A 294 9.40 2.16 -8.65
N SER A 295 8.99 2.97 -9.61
CA SER A 295 9.66 3.18 -10.90
C SER A 295 9.65 4.68 -11.22
N GLY A 296 10.63 5.15 -11.99
CA GLY A 296 10.71 6.56 -12.37
C GLY A 296 9.48 7.06 -13.13
N ASP A 297 8.78 6.16 -13.80
CA ASP A 297 7.56 6.48 -14.55
C ASP A 297 6.41 6.87 -13.62
N LEU A 298 6.34 6.30 -12.39
CA LEU A 298 5.28 6.62 -11.41
C LEU A 298 5.26 8.09 -10.99
N GLN A 299 6.42 8.73 -10.95
CA GLN A 299 6.50 10.16 -10.64
C GLN A 299 5.85 10.99 -11.76
N ASN A 300 6.17 10.66 -13.01
CA ASN A 300 5.57 11.32 -14.17
C ASN A 300 4.06 11.05 -14.24
N GLU A 301 3.64 9.82 -13.99
CA GLU A 301 2.24 9.41 -13.95
C GLU A 301 1.47 10.13 -12.83
N ALA A 302 2.02 10.26 -11.64
CA ALA A 302 1.39 10.99 -10.54
C ALA A 302 1.26 12.49 -10.81
N ILE A 303 2.30 13.12 -11.35
CA ILE A 303 2.27 14.55 -11.77
C ILE A 303 1.22 14.73 -12.86
N PHE A 304 1.23 13.84 -13.84
CA PHE A 304 0.32 13.90 -14.97
C PHE A 304 -1.14 13.71 -14.52
N ARG A 305 -1.41 12.72 -13.64
CA ARG A 305 -2.75 12.48 -13.10
C ARG A 305 -3.29 13.70 -12.35
N ARG A 306 -2.46 14.35 -11.53
CA ARG A 306 -2.85 15.60 -10.87
C ARG A 306 -3.21 16.71 -11.85
N ARG A 307 -2.53 16.79 -13.01
CA ARG A 307 -2.90 17.74 -14.08
C ARG A 307 -4.24 17.36 -14.69
N LEU A 308 -4.45 16.08 -14.99
CA LEU A 308 -5.74 15.61 -15.53
C LEU A 308 -6.90 15.88 -14.56
N GLU A 309 -6.71 15.62 -13.26
CA GLU A 309 -7.71 15.98 -12.23
C GLU A 309 -8.01 17.50 -12.23
N GLY A 310 -6.99 18.34 -12.40
CA GLY A 310 -7.15 19.79 -12.53
C GLY A 310 -7.91 20.21 -13.79
N ASN A 311 -7.74 19.49 -14.89
CA ASN A 311 -8.34 19.81 -16.19
C ASN A 311 -9.79 19.27 -16.34
N LEU A 312 -10.27 18.41 -15.41
CA LEU A 312 -11.62 17.83 -15.50
C LEU A 312 -12.73 18.88 -15.53
N HIS A 313 -12.56 19.99 -14.81
CA HIS A 313 -13.54 21.08 -14.80
C HIS A 313 -13.67 21.74 -16.19
N GLU A 314 -12.55 21.99 -16.84
CA GLU A 314 -12.48 22.52 -18.20
C GLU A 314 -13.04 21.49 -19.20
N ALA A 315 -12.69 20.21 -19.03
CA ALA A 315 -13.16 19.12 -19.89
C ALA A 315 -14.69 19.01 -19.93
N LEU A 316 -15.33 19.22 -18.78
CA LEU A 316 -16.81 19.20 -18.72
C LEU A 316 -17.44 20.43 -19.37
N GLN A 317 -16.81 21.62 -19.26
CA GLN A 317 -17.29 22.87 -19.84
C GLN A 317 -17.05 22.94 -21.35
N ASP A 318 -15.92 22.42 -21.83
CA ASP A 318 -15.49 22.50 -23.22
C ASP A 318 -15.93 21.31 -24.08
N GLU A 319 -16.93 20.53 -23.59
CA GLU A 319 -17.51 19.37 -24.29
C GLU A 319 -16.46 18.33 -24.73
N GLN A 320 -15.38 18.17 -23.95
CA GLN A 320 -14.31 17.20 -24.24
C GLN A 320 -14.69 15.78 -23.80
N LEU A 321 -15.70 15.63 -22.93
CA LEU A 321 -16.23 14.33 -22.50
C LEU A 321 -17.25 13.81 -23.50
N PHE A 322 -17.22 12.50 -23.75
CA PHE A 322 -18.19 11.83 -24.62
C PHE A 322 -18.48 10.41 -24.14
N LEU A 323 -19.52 9.78 -24.67
CA LEU A 323 -19.90 8.43 -24.32
C LEU A 323 -19.54 7.45 -25.44
N ARG A 324 -19.00 6.29 -25.04
CA ARG A 324 -18.93 5.07 -25.83
C ARG A 324 -19.97 4.09 -25.28
N TYR A 325 -20.38 3.13 -26.10
CA TYR A 325 -21.43 2.19 -25.76
C TYR A 325 -20.97 0.77 -25.95
N LEU A 326 -21.00 -0.02 -24.87
CA LEU A 326 -20.63 -1.44 -24.91
C LEU A 326 -21.89 -2.31 -24.84
N PRO A 327 -22.20 -3.10 -25.89
CA PRO A 327 -23.41 -3.91 -25.95
C PRO A 327 -23.47 -4.98 -24.87
N VAL A 328 -24.69 -5.17 -24.32
CA VAL A 328 -25.07 -6.29 -23.44
C VAL A 328 -25.96 -7.23 -24.23
N LEU A 329 -25.48 -8.47 -24.42
CA LEU A 329 -26.13 -9.47 -25.24
C LEU A 329 -26.91 -10.48 -24.39
N SER A 330 -27.99 -10.99 -24.89
CA SER A 330 -28.67 -12.17 -24.33
C SER A 330 -27.80 -13.40 -24.51
N ALA A 331 -27.66 -14.20 -23.48
CA ALA A 331 -26.84 -15.43 -23.52
C ALA A 331 -27.46 -16.53 -24.41
N GLY A 332 -28.79 -16.47 -24.64
CA GLY A 332 -29.54 -17.45 -25.41
C GLY A 332 -29.40 -17.26 -26.93
N ASP A 333 -29.78 -16.12 -27.44
CA ASP A 333 -29.91 -15.80 -28.85
C ASP A 333 -28.89 -14.78 -29.38
N GLN A 334 -28.02 -14.27 -28.51
CA GLN A 334 -26.97 -13.28 -28.82
C GLN A 334 -27.49 -11.95 -29.33
N GLN A 335 -28.80 -11.66 -29.14
CA GLN A 335 -29.37 -10.36 -29.44
C GLN A 335 -28.90 -9.32 -28.42
N VAL A 336 -28.64 -8.11 -28.87
CA VAL A 336 -28.35 -6.97 -28.02
C VAL A 336 -29.60 -6.55 -27.27
N THR A 337 -29.56 -6.54 -25.94
CA THR A 337 -30.71 -6.19 -25.06
C THR A 337 -30.55 -4.86 -24.36
N GLY A 338 -29.35 -4.28 -24.46
CA GLY A 338 -29.01 -2.99 -23.88
C GLY A 338 -27.56 -2.62 -24.20
N VAL A 339 -27.21 -1.42 -23.85
CA VAL A 339 -25.83 -0.90 -23.97
C VAL A 339 -25.40 -0.25 -22.66
N GLU A 340 -24.16 -0.43 -22.28
CA GLU A 340 -23.54 0.29 -21.16
C GLU A 340 -22.86 1.54 -21.69
N ALA A 341 -23.17 2.70 -21.11
CA ALA A 341 -22.57 3.97 -21.45
C ALA A 341 -21.25 4.16 -20.66
N LEU A 342 -20.15 4.22 -21.37
CA LEU A 342 -18.79 4.36 -20.86
C LEU A 342 -18.32 5.79 -21.10
N VAL A 343 -17.88 6.48 -20.05
CA VAL A 343 -17.39 7.86 -20.17
C VAL A 343 -15.94 7.85 -20.65
N CYS A 344 -15.70 8.55 -21.75
CA CYS A 344 -14.38 8.77 -22.34
C CYS A 344 -14.05 10.25 -22.41
N TRP A 345 -12.77 10.59 -22.50
CA TRP A 345 -12.30 11.96 -22.57
C TRP A 345 -11.40 12.18 -23.79
N ASN A 346 -11.76 13.11 -24.65
CA ASN A 346 -10.90 13.54 -25.74
C ASN A 346 -9.99 14.68 -25.27
N HIS A 347 -8.86 14.30 -24.64
CA HIS A 347 -7.92 15.27 -24.08
C HIS A 347 -7.13 15.98 -25.19
N PRO A 348 -7.00 17.34 -25.17
CA PRO A 348 -6.36 18.11 -26.23
C PRO A 348 -4.94 17.67 -26.58
N ASP A 349 -4.13 17.31 -25.58
CA ASP A 349 -2.72 16.97 -25.77
C ASP A 349 -2.47 15.46 -25.93
N ARG A 350 -3.43 14.59 -25.55
CA ARG A 350 -3.24 13.14 -25.46
C ARG A 350 -4.13 12.33 -26.40
N GLY A 351 -5.18 12.95 -26.93
CA GLY A 351 -6.22 12.25 -27.65
C GLY A 351 -7.20 11.53 -26.71
N GLU A 352 -7.78 10.46 -27.18
CA GLU A 352 -8.82 9.71 -26.46
C GLU A 352 -8.26 8.99 -25.23
N ILE A 353 -8.78 9.30 -24.04
CA ILE A 353 -8.56 8.59 -22.78
C ILE A 353 -9.80 7.69 -22.60
N ASP A 354 -9.53 6.38 -22.48
CA ASP A 354 -10.58 5.38 -22.34
C ASP A 354 -11.25 5.40 -20.96
N GLU A 355 -12.31 4.60 -20.81
CA GLU A 355 -13.09 4.54 -19.57
C GLU A 355 -12.25 4.10 -18.38
N GLU A 356 -11.41 3.08 -18.50
CA GLU A 356 -10.67 2.50 -17.37
C GLU A 356 -9.69 3.54 -16.77
N GLU A 357 -8.94 4.24 -17.63
CA GLU A 357 -8.06 5.33 -17.22
C GLU A 357 -8.86 6.50 -16.68
N PHE A 358 -9.94 6.91 -17.37
CA PHE A 358 -10.80 8.04 -16.99
C PHE A 358 -11.49 7.81 -15.65
N GLN A 359 -12.12 6.66 -15.43
CA GLN A 359 -12.80 6.32 -14.19
C GLN A 359 -11.87 6.40 -13.00
N SER A 360 -10.62 5.90 -13.15
CA SER A 360 -9.62 5.97 -12.11
C SER A 360 -9.22 7.40 -11.71
N ILE A 361 -9.34 8.36 -12.64
CA ILE A 361 -9.08 9.79 -12.40
C ILE A 361 -10.29 10.44 -11.68
N VAL A 362 -11.50 10.16 -12.17
CA VAL A 362 -12.73 10.80 -11.69
C VAL A 362 -13.13 10.33 -10.30
N GLU A 363 -13.05 9.04 -9.99
CA GLU A 363 -13.47 8.47 -8.69
C GLU A 363 -12.81 9.15 -7.48
N ASN A 364 -11.58 9.63 -7.63
CA ASN A 364 -10.83 10.30 -6.57
C ASN A 364 -10.94 11.84 -6.62
N SER A 365 -11.52 12.40 -7.67
CA SER A 365 -11.67 13.84 -7.85
C SER A 365 -12.88 14.41 -7.11
N SER A 366 -12.92 15.72 -6.94
CA SER A 366 -14.13 16.45 -6.48
C SER A 366 -15.25 16.45 -7.53
N MET A 367 -14.90 16.23 -8.80
CA MET A 367 -15.79 16.32 -9.95
C MET A 367 -16.63 15.05 -10.22
N VAL A 368 -16.48 14.01 -9.38
CA VAL A 368 -17.16 12.72 -9.59
C VAL A 368 -18.68 12.84 -9.62
N VAL A 369 -19.27 13.78 -8.90
CA VAL A 369 -20.71 14.06 -8.89
C VAL A 369 -21.11 14.73 -10.19
N ASP A 370 -20.43 15.81 -10.57
CA ASP A 370 -20.76 16.59 -11.78
C ASP A 370 -20.62 15.74 -13.07
N VAL A 371 -19.53 14.94 -13.15
CA VAL A 371 -19.30 14.03 -14.28
C VAL A 371 -20.34 12.93 -14.33
N GLY A 372 -20.71 12.35 -13.20
CA GLY A 372 -21.72 11.31 -13.13
C GLY A 372 -23.13 11.81 -13.53
N GLU A 373 -23.53 13.00 -13.07
CA GLU A 373 -24.78 13.64 -13.49
C GLU A 373 -24.79 13.96 -14.99
N TRP A 374 -23.66 14.48 -15.51
CA TRP A 374 -23.50 14.71 -16.95
C TRP A 374 -23.65 13.41 -17.75
N ALA A 375 -23.02 12.32 -17.30
CA ALA A 375 -23.08 11.03 -17.97
C ALA A 375 -24.51 10.49 -18.05
N ILE A 376 -25.25 10.51 -16.94
CA ILE A 376 -26.64 10.07 -16.88
C ILE A 376 -27.51 10.91 -17.80
N LYS A 377 -27.38 12.23 -17.74
CA LYS A 377 -28.17 13.16 -18.60
C LYS A 377 -27.88 12.96 -20.08
N THR A 378 -26.61 12.76 -20.44
CA THR A 378 -26.20 12.52 -21.83
C THR A 378 -26.66 11.15 -22.31
N ALA A 379 -26.54 10.11 -21.48
CA ALA A 379 -27.02 8.77 -21.78
C ALA A 379 -28.54 8.74 -22.03
N CYS A 380 -29.35 9.41 -21.19
CA CYS A 380 -30.77 9.52 -21.36
C CYS A 380 -31.14 10.22 -22.67
N LYS A 381 -30.50 11.35 -22.98
CA LYS A 381 -30.70 12.06 -24.24
C LYS A 381 -30.40 11.23 -25.49
N GLN A 382 -29.35 10.42 -25.42
CA GLN A 382 -28.96 9.53 -26.52
C GLN A 382 -29.95 8.37 -26.64
N ALA A 383 -30.37 7.77 -25.53
CA ALA A 383 -31.34 6.68 -25.52
C ALA A 383 -32.70 7.08 -26.11
N ALA A 384 -33.09 8.33 -25.94
CA ALA A 384 -34.31 8.86 -26.55
C ALA A 384 -34.35 8.81 -28.10
N GLN A 385 -33.16 8.70 -28.73
CA GLN A 385 -33.04 8.58 -30.19
C GLN A 385 -33.07 7.12 -30.68
N TRP A 386 -33.04 6.15 -29.76
CA TRP A 386 -33.03 4.72 -30.04
C TRP A 386 -34.36 4.05 -29.73
N PRO A 387 -34.62 2.85 -30.29
CA PRO A 387 -35.86 2.12 -30.04
C PRO A 387 -36.15 1.88 -28.56
N ASP A 388 -37.44 1.80 -28.21
CA ASP A 388 -37.90 1.73 -26.81
C ASP A 388 -37.56 0.43 -26.09
N ASP A 389 -37.18 -0.62 -26.79
CA ASP A 389 -36.78 -1.90 -26.25
C ASP A 389 -35.28 -1.97 -25.86
N LEU A 390 -34.46 -1.01 -26.33
CA LEU A 390 -33.05 -0.93 -25.97
C LEU A 390 -32.85 -0.21 -24.62
N ARG A 391 -32.24 -0.91 -23.67
CA ARG A 391 -31.90 -0.34 -22.36
C ARG A 391 -30.55 0.36 -22.42
N ILE A 392 -30.39 1.38 -21.58
CA ILE A 392 -29.13 2.07 -21.37
C ILE A 392 -28.71 1.93 -19.92
N CYS A 393 -27.53 1.36 -19.70
CA CYS A 393 -26.90 1.17 -18.38
C CYS A 393 -25.90 2.30 -18.14
N VAL A 394 -25.88 2.86 -16.94
CA VAL A 394 -24.93 3.93 -16.55
C VAL A 394 -24.35 3.63 -15.18
N ASN A 395 -23.05 3.69 -15.07
CA ASN A 395 -22.31 3.55 -13.81
C ASN A 395 -22.59 4.73 -12.88
N VAL A 396 -22.94 4.43 -11.61
CA VAL A 396 -23.19 5.42 -10.57
C VAL A 396 -22.13 5.32 -9.48
N PRO A 397 -21.18 6.28 -9.40
CA PRO A 397 -20.20 6.33 -8.34
C PRO A 397 -20.86 6.45 -6.96
N ALA A 398 -20.28 5.82 -5.94
CA ALA A 398 -20.83 5.82 -4.58
C ALA A 398 -21.02 7.23 -4.00
N ARG A 399 -20.15 8.18 -4.34
CA ARG A 399 -20.29 9.59 -3.90
C ARG A 399 -21.49 10.28 -4.53
N LEU A 400 -21.80 9.99 -5.81
CA LEU A 400 -22.98 10.51 -6.49
C LEU A 400 -24.24 9.86 -5.91
N PHE A 401 -24.26 8.55 -5.72
CA PHE A 401 -25.40 7.83 -5.13
C PHE A 401 -25.79 8.38 -3.74
N ASN A 402 -24.81 8.79 -2.94
CA ASN A 402 -24.99 9.34 -1.60
C ASN A 402 -25.08 10.88 -1.58
N SER A 403 -25.11 11.56 -2.72
CA SER A 403 -25.23 13.02 -2.78
C SER A 403 -26.65 13.48 -2.55
N ASP A 404 -26.79 14.66 -1.93
CA ASP A 404 -28.08 15.31 -1.81
C ASP A 404 -28.61 15.69 -3.19
N GLY A 405 -29.88 15.40 -3.48
CA GLY A 405 -30.50 15.73 -4.77
C GLY A 405 -30.29 14.70 -5.89
N PHE A 406 -29.64 13.55 -5.62
CA PHE A 406 -29.39 12.53 -6.64
C PHE A 406 -30.66 12.02 -7.33
N VAL A 407 -31.71 11.72 -6.56
CA VAL A 407 -32.99 11.22 -7.10
C VAL A 407 -33.68 12.28 -7.96
N GLU A 408 -33.59 13.52 -7.53
CA GLU A 408 -34.11 14.67 -8.26
C GLU A 408 -33.39 14.88 -9.60
N SER A 409 -32.07 14.69 -9.63
CA SER A 409 -31.24 14.76 -10.84
C SER A 409 -31.63 13.66 -11.83
N ILE A 410 -31.84 12.41 -11.36
CA ILE A 410 -32.35 11.31 -12.20
C ILE A 410 -33.72 11.62 -12.75
N SER A 411 -34.65 12.10 -11.91
CA SER A 411 -36.01 12.48 -12.34
C SER A 411 -35.98 13.56 -13.42
N ALA A 412 -35.12 14.57 -13.25
CA ALA A 412 -34.96 15.62 -14.26
C ALA A 412 -34.36 15.08 -15.58
N ALA A 413 -33.35 14.21 -15.50
CA ALA A 413 -32.74 13.61 -16.70
C ALA A 413 -33.78 12.79 -17.54
N ILE A 414 -34.64 12.03 -16.87
CA ILE A 414 -35.71 11.26 -17.51
C ILE A 414 -36.74 12.21 -18.13
N GLN A 415 -37.20 13.23 -17.42
CA GLN A 415 -38.17 14.19 -17.89
C GLN A 415 -37.66 15.02 -19.09
N ASP A 416 -36.41 15.50 -19.00
CA ASP A 416 -35.76 16.31 -20.04
C ASP A 416 -35.55 15.53 -21.35
N SER A 417 -35.41 14.21 -21.28
CA SER A 417 -35.14 13.33 -22.41
C SER A 417 -36.41 12.61 -22.95
N ASP A 418 -37.50 12.62 -22.19
CA ASP A 418 -38.79 11.93 -22.50
C ASP A 418 -38.62 10.41 -22.72
N ILE A 419 -37.68 9.77 -21.98
CA ILE A 419 -37.52 8.31 -22.05
C ILE A 419 -38.37 7.59 -21.01
N GLU A 420 -38.80 6.37 -21.35
CA GLU A 420 -39.43 5.49 -20.36
C GLU A 420 -38.42 5.18 -19.23
N PRO A 421 -38.78 5.42 -17.93
CA PRO A 421 -37.87 5.19 -16.82
C PRO A 421 -37.28 3.77 -16.78
N SER A 422 -38.02 2.76 -17.23
CA SER A 422 -37.64 1.35 -17.28
C SER A 422 -36.51 1.06 -18.28
N ARG A 423 -36.17 2.00 -19.16
CA ARG A 423 -35.03 1.91 -20.09
C ARG A 423 -33.72 2.33 -19.45
N LEU A 424 -33.78 3.19 -18.42
CA LEU A 424 -32.57 3.57 -17.66
C LEU A 424 -32.26 2.51 -16.60
N GLU A 425 -31.07 1.94 -16.67
CA GLU A 425 -30.52 0.99 -15.71
C GLU A 425 -29.29 1.62 -15.02
N LEU A 426 -29.37 1.80 -13.70
CA LEU A 426 -28.30 2.41 -12.91
C LEU A 426 -27.45 1.31 -12.27
N GLU A 427 -26.15 1.29 -12.59
CA GLU A 427 -25.21 0.32 -12.07
C GLU A 427 -24.53 0.85 -10.81
N VAL A 428 -24.74 0.17 -9.69
CA VAL A 428 -24.25 0.57 -8.35
C VAL A 428 -23.33 -0.49 -7.81
N LYS A 429 -22.11 -0.12 -7.45
CA LYS A 429 -21.15 -1.06 -6.85
C LYS A 429 -21.58 -1.51 -5.45
N GLU A 430 -21.28 -2.77 -5.12
CA GLU A 430 -21.58 -3.35 -3.81
C GLU A 430 -21.05 -2.49 -2.64
N THR A 431 -19.98 -1.74 -2.85
CA THR A 431 -19.34 -0.88 -1.86
C THR A 431 -20.24 0.23 -1.31
N VAL A 432 -21.31 0.61 -2.02
CA VAL A 432 -22.30 1.60 -1.55
C VAL A 432 -23.06 1.08 -0.32
N PHE A 433 -23.22 -0.24 -0.18
CA PHE A 433 -24.00 -0.91 0.88
C PHE A 433 -23.17 -1.26 2.11
N LEU A 434 -21.87 -0.96 2.12
CA LEU A 434 -20.99 -1.20 3.28
C LEU A 434 -21.35 -0.32 4.49
N ALA A 435 -21.93 0.85 4.25
CA ALA A 435 -22.57 1.65 5.28
C ALA A 435 -24.08 1.33 5.24
N GLU A 436 -24.54 0.43 6.10
CA GLU A 436 -25.98 0.18 6.30
C GLU A 436 -26.64 1.44 6.87
N THR A 437 -27.02 2.40 6.01
CA THR A 437 -27.66 3.64 6.44
C THR A 437 -29.10 3.69 5.93
N GLU A 438 -30.03 4.19 6.75
CA GLU A 438 -31.41 4.51 6.36
C GLU A 438 -31.49 5.36 5.07
N SER A 439 -30.44 6.16 4.81
CA SER A 439 -30.33 6.98 3.61
C SER A 439 -30.26 6.15 2.34
N VAL A 440 -29.46 5.09 2.32
CA VAL A 440 -29.30 4.19 1.15
C VAL A 440 -30.62 3.50 0.83
N ASP A 441 -31.30 2.93 1.84
CA ASP A 441 -32.58 2.25 1.67
C ASP A 441 -33.65 3.24 1.15
N LYS A 442 -33.64 4.48 1.61
CA LYS A 442 -34.54 5.54 1.14
C LYS A 442 -34.28 5.91 -0.32
N THR A 443 -33.03 6.11 -0.71
CA THR A 443 -32.64 6.42 -2.09
C THR A 443 -33.09 5.29 -3.04
N LEU A 444 -32.80 4.02 -2.69
CA LEU A 444 -33.23 2.85 -3.48
C LEU A 444 -34.76 2.80 -3.64
N ALA A 445 -35.51 3.02 -2.56
CA ALA A 445 -36.97 3.02 -2.61
C ALA A 445 -37.56 4.16 -3.49
N GLN A 446 -36.86 5.31 -3.50
CA GLN A 446 -37.25 6.44 -4.35
C GLN A 446 -36.97 6.15 -5.84
N LEU A 447 -35.80 5.62 -6.17
CA LEU A 447 -35.42 5.20 -7.52
C LEU A 447 -36.40 4.13 -8.07
N PHE A 448 -36.72 3.14 -7.22
CA PHE A 448 -37.71 2.12 -7.59
C PHE A 448 -39.10 2.74 -7.92
N LYS A 449 -39.53 3.72 -7.15
CA LYS A 449 -40.80 4.44 -7.41
C LYS A 449 -40.77 5.25 -8.71
N LEU A 450 -39.60 5.76 -9.11
CA LEU A 450 -39.43 6.40 -10.43
C LEU A 450 -39.55 5.41 -11.59
N GLY A 451 -39.38 4.10 -11.33
CA GLY A 451 -39.47 3.05 -12.33
C GLY A 451 -38.16 2.76 -13.05
N VAL A 452 -37.03 3.33 -12.59
CA VAL A 452 -35.71 3.01 -13.11
C VAL A 452 -35.26 1.63 -12.67
N ARG A 453 -34.41 0.99 -13.45
CA ARG A 453 -33.83 -0.33 -13.13
C ARG A 453 -32.56 -0.14 -12.34
N LEU A 454 -32.26 -1.11 -11.47
CA LEU A 454 -31.06 -1.10 -10.64
C LEU A 454 -30.25 -2.38 -10.88
N THR A 455 -28.97 -2.21 -11.15
CA THR A 455 -28.00 -3.30 -11.28
C THR A 455 -26.99 -3.21 -10.15
N LEU A 456 -26.77 -4.34 -9.49
CA LEU A 456 -25.69 -4.50 -8.52
C LEU A 456 -24.44 -4.94 -9.24
N ASP A 457 -23.43 -4.08 -9.27
CA ASP A 457 -22.16 -4.35 -9.94
C ASP A 457 -21.06 -4.86 -8.98
N GLU A 458 -20.07 -5.59 -9.53
CA GLU A 458 -18.95 -6.20 -8.81
C GLU A 458 -19.39 -7.10 -7.65
N PHE A 459 -20.54 -7.78 -7.76
CA PHE A 459 -21.07 -8.64 -6.70
C PHE A 459 -20.06 -9.73 -6.29
N GLY A 460 -19.84 -9.87 -4.96
CA GLY A 460 -18.95 -10.87 -4.38
C GLY A 460 -17.51 -10.42 -4.17
N THR A 461 -17.17 -9.17 -4.47
CA THR A 461 -15.87 -8.56 -4.17
C THR A 461 -15.81 -7.93 -2.78
N GLY A 462 -16.99 -7.73 -2.15
CA GLY A 462 -17.16 -7.13 -0.82
C GLY A 462 -17.56 -8.14 0.27
N TYR A 463 -17.68 -7.66 1.50
CA TYR A 463 -18.18 -8.42 2.64
C TYR A 463 -19.70 -8.34 2.72
N SER A 464 -20.38 -9.02 1.83
CA SER A 464 -21.82 -8.94 1.73
C SER A 464 -22.50 -9.71 2.83
N SER A 465 -23.27 -9.03 3.67
CA SER A 465 -24.43 -9.68 4.24
C SER A 465 -25.46 -9.82 3.13
N LEU A 466 -25.89 -11.03 2.76
CA LEU A 466 -26.99 -11.28 1.80
C LEU A 466 -28.27 -10.52 2.15
N GLY A 467 -28.31 -9.84 3.30
CA GLY A 467 -29.48 -9.11 3.80
C GLY A 467 -29.93 -7.92 2.95
N TYR A 468 -28.99 -7.22 2.29
CA TYR A 468 -29.40 -6.10 1.42
C TYR A 468 -30.01 -6.56 0.11
N LEU A 469 -29.65 -7.73 -0.42
CA LEU A 469 -30.30 -8.28 -1.63
C LEU A 469 -31.78 -8.59 -1.40
N GLN A 470 -32.21 -8.88 -0.16
CA GLN A 470 -33.61 -9.11 0.17
C GLN A 470 -34.41 -7.78 0.28
N ARG A 471 -33.73 -6.69 0.65
CA ARG A 471 -34.38 -5.40 0.91
C ARG A 471 -34.37 -4.48 -0.30
N ALA A 472 -33.28 -4.53 -1.08
CA ALA A 472 -33.07 -3.64 -2.22
C ALA A 472 -33.72 -4.19 -3.50
N PRO A 473 -34.42 -3.34 -4.29
CA PRO A 473 -35.18 -3.76 -5.46
C PRO A 473 -34.29 -3.87 -6.71
N PHE A 474 -33.22 -4.68 -6.64
CA PHE A 474 -32.37 -4.91 -7.80
C PHE A 474 -33.06 -5.75 -8.88
N ASN A 475 -32.81 -5.37 -10.13
CA ASN A 475 -33.28 -6.10 -11.31
C ASN A 475 -32.21 -7.04 -11.85
N THR A 476 -30.94 -6.68 -11.69
CA THR A 476 -29.81 -7.36 -12.30
C THR A 476 -28.64 -7.48 -11.30
N ILE A 477 -27.94 -8.62 -11.34
CA ILE A 477 -26.62 -8.80 -10.69
C ILE A 477 -25.56 -8.93 -11.79
N LYS A 478 -24.56 -8.05 -11.78
CA LYS A 478 -23.44 -8.07 -12.71
C LYS A 478 -22.25 -8.80 -12.09
N ILE A 479 -21.78 -9.84 -12.76
CA ILE A 479 -20.66 -10.70 -12.34
C ILE A 479 -19.43 -10.21 -13.07
N GLY A 480 -18.49 -9.60 -12.33
CA GLY A 480 -17.28 -9.02 -12.90
C GLY A 480 -16.21 -10.06 -13.25
N GLU A 481 -15.23 -9.66 -14.05
CA GLU A 481 -14.12 -10.50 -14.52
C GLU A 481 -13.26 -11.10 -13.39
N ASN A 482 -13.25 -10.50 -12.20
CA ASN A 482 -12.50 -10.99 -11.03
C ASN A 482 -12.80 -12.45 -10.66
N PHE A 483 -13.97 -12.97 -11.07
CA PHE A 483 -14.34 -14.37 -10.86
C PHE A 483 -13.70 -15.33 -11.86
N TYR A 484 -13.15 -14.88 -12.99
CA TYR A 484 -12.66 -15.74 -14.05
C TYR A 484 -11.36 -15.28 -14.74
N ARG A 485 -10.70 -14.23 -14.21
CA ARG A 485 -9.47 -13.65 -14.78
C ARG A 485 -8.29 -14.62 -14.75
N ASP A 486 -8.00 -15.25 -13.62
CA ASP A 486 -6.70 -15.90 -13.37
C ASP A 486 -6.69 -17.43 -13.54
N HIS A 487 -7.75 -18.15 -13.21
CA HIS A 487 -7.75 -19.62 -13.15
C HIS A 487 -9.11 -20.23 -13.47
N PHE A 488 -9.57 -20.03 -14.70
CA PHE A 488 -10.89 -20.54 -15.09
C PHE A 488 -10.78 -21.93 -15.74
N GLY A 489 -11.19 -22.98 -15.03
CA GLY A 489 -11.24 -24.37 -15.50
C GLY A 489 -12.59 -25.02 -15.27
N LYS A 490 -12.94 -26.04 -16.07
CA LYS A 490 -14.25 -26.74 -16.04
C LYS A 490 -14.72 -27.25 -14.66
N ASN A 491 -13.83 -27.35 -13.67
CA ASN A 491 -14.11 -27.80 -12.31
C ASN A 491 -13.56 -26.81 -11.26
N SER A 492 -13.41 -25.55 -11.61
CA SER A 492 -12.86 -24.54 -10.70
C SER A 492 -13.88 -24.15 -9.63
N ARG A 493 -13.38 -23.69 -8.47
CA ARG A 493 -14.21 -23.17 -7.38
C ARG A 493 -14.98 -21.92 -7.82
N GLU A 494 -14.38 -21.14 -8.70
CA GLU A 494 -14.93 -19.93 -9.29
C GLU A 494 -16.19 -20.22 -10.11
N LEU A 495 -16.15 -21.27 -10.94
CA LEU A 495 -17.33 -21.72 -11.70
C LEU A 495 -18.47 -22.17 -10.78
N ALA A 496 -18.15 -22.84 -9.68
CA ALA A 496 -19.16 -23.26 -8.69
C ALA A 496 -19.79 -22.05 -8.00
N LEU A 497 -19.01 -21.00 -7.71
CA LEU A 497 -19.52 -19.73 -7.16
C LEU A 497 -20.44 -19.02 -8.16
N ILE A 498 -20.05 -18.92 -9.43
CA ILE A 498 -20.89 -18.32 -10.47
C ILE A 498 -22.24 -19.04 -10.57
N LYS A 499 -22.25 -20.36 -10.60
CA LYS A 499 -23.49 -21.17 -10.60
C LYS A 499 -24.36 -20.89 -9.37
N ALA A 500 -23.74 -20.73 -8.19
CA ALA A 500 -24.46 -20.39 -6.97
C ALA A 500 -25.08 -18.97 -7.04
N ILE A 501 -24.35 -17.98 -7.60
CA ILE A 501 -24.84 -16.61 -7.83
C ILE A 501 -26.03 -16.63 -8.79
N VAL A 502 -25.92 -17.35 -9.91
CA VAL A 502 -26.99 -17.49 -10.89
C VAL A 502 -28.24 -18.11 -10.25
N ALA A 503 -28.07 -19.15 -9.45
CA ALA A 503 -29.19 -19.79 -8.75
C ALA A 503 -29.87 -18.86 -7.73
N LEU A 504 -29.05 -18.10 -6.98
CA LEU A 504 -29.54 -17.09 -6.04
C LEU A 504 -30.31 -15.99 -6.75
N SER A 505 -29.76 -15.43 -7.82
CA SER A 505 -30.41 -14.37 -8.61
C SER A 505 -31.76 -14.82 -9.15
N LYS A 506 -31.84 -16.04 -9.71
CA LYS A 506 -33.10 -16.61 -10.19
C LYS A 506 -34.14 -16.80 -9.08
N ALA A 507 -33.69 -17.22 -7.89
CA ALA A 507 -34.58 -17.37 -6.73
C ALA A 507 -35.15 -16.04 -6.23
N LEU A 508 -34.40 -14.94 -6.44
CA LEU A 508 -34.80 -13.57 -6.07
C LEU A 508 -35.50 -12.82 -7.23
N GLY A 509 -35.69 -13.45 -8.40
CA GLY A 509 -36.32 -12.84 -9.56
C GLY A 509 -35.43 -11.82 -10.27
N MET A 510 -34.12 -11.88 -10.09
CA MET A 510 -33.14 -11.01 -10.71
C MET A 510 -32.49 -11.69 -11.91
N ARG A 511 -32.02 -10.88 -12.89
CA ARG A 511 -31.21 -11.33 -14.01
C ARG A 511 -29.73 -11.37 -13.60
N THR A 512 -28.94 -12.16 -14.33
CA THR A 512 -27.48 -12.16 -14.20
C THR A 512 -26.83 -11.73 -15.50
N VAL A 513 -25.86 -10.81 -15.42
CA VAL A 513 -25.02 -10.40 -16.55
C VAL A 513 -23.56 -10.66 -16.19
N ALA A 514 -22.82 -11.32 -17.07
CA ALA A 514 -21.35 -11.48 -16.92
C ALA A 514 -20.64 -10.48 -17.82
N SER A 515 -19.74 -9.67 -17.22
CA SER A 515 -19.02 -8.58 -17.91
C SER A 515 -17.51 -8.83 -17.97
N GLY A 516 -16.81 -8.19 -18.92
CA GLY A 516 -15.35 -8.33 -19.08
C GLY A 516 -14.95 -9.65 -19.75
N ILE A 517 -15.78 -10.20 -20.62
CA ILE A 517 -15.50 -11.47 -21.30
C ILE A 517 -14.54 -11.22 -22.46
N GLU A 518 -13.36 -11.85 -22.39
CA GLU A 518 -12.32 -11.70 -23.39
C GLU A 518 -11.98 -13.00 -24.15
N ASN A 519 -12.36 -14.17 -23.66
CA ASN A 519 -12.00 -15.43 -24.30
C ASN A 519 -13.15 -16.42 -24.43
N MET A 520 -13.04 -17.31 -25.42
CA MET A 520 -14.08 -18.27 -25.78
C MET A 520 -14.34 -19.32 -24.69
N ASP A 521 -13.30 -19.75 -23.95
CA ASP A 521 -13.46 -20.80 -22.93
C ASP A 521 -14.29 -20.27 -21.75
N VAL A 522 -14.03 -19.00 -21.32
CA VAL A 522 -14.83 -18.31 -20.31
C VAL A 522 -16.26 -18.12 -20.82
N LEU A 523 -16.43 -17.66 -22.05
CA LEU A 523 -17.75 -17.44 -22.67
C LEU A 523 -18.58 -18.74 -22.64
N PHE A 524 -18.03 -19.87 -23.08
CA PHE A 524 -18.77 -21.15 -23.08
C PHE A 524 -19.15 -21.57 -21.67
N ALA A 525 -18.24 -21.46 -20.70
CA ALA A 525 -18.52 -21.88 -19.33
C ALA A 525 -19.56 -20.97 -18.63
N LEU A 526 -19.57 -19.67 -18.93
CA LEU A 526 -20.59 -18.74 -18.43
C LEU A 526 -21.98 -19.05 -19.02
N ARG A 527 -22.06 -19.37 -20.33
CA ARG A 527 -23.31 -19.85 -20.96
C ARG A 527 -23.83 -21.14 -20.32
N GLU A 528 -22.94 -22.13 -20.12
CA GLU A 528 -23.29 -23.38 -19.43
C GLU A 528 -23.74 -23.16 -17.97
N SER A 529 -23.29 -22.07 -17.33
CA SER A 529 -23.69 -21.70 -15.97
C SER A 529 -25.07 -21.09 -15.90
N GLY A 530 -25.66 -20.72 -17.06
CA GLY A 530 -27.03 -20.24 -17.19
C GLY A 530 -27.18 -18.77 -16.81
N VAL A 531 -26.16 -17.93 -17.04
CA VAL A 531 -26.27 -16.47 -16.99
C VAL A 531 -27.25 -15.98 -18.05
N ASP A 532 -27.90 -14.83 -17.80
CA ASP A 532 -28.93 -14.30 -18.69
C ASP A 532 -28.36 -13.33 -19.73
N GLY A 533 -27.28 -12.63 -19.39
CA GLY A 533 -26.63 -11.66 -20.26
C GLY A 533 -25.11 -11.79 -20.27
N LEU A 534 -24.49 -11.36 -21.37
CA LEU A 534 -23.06 -11.45 -21.64
C LEU A 534 -22.56 -10.12 -22.19
N GLN A 535 -21.39 -9.69 -21.75
CA GLN A 535 -20.75 -8.45 -22.17
C GLN A 535 -19.22 -8.61 -22.18
N GLY A 536 -18.56 -8.01 -23.17
CA GLY A 536 -17.09 -8.00 -23.21
C GLY A 536 -16.51 -7.77 -24.59
N LEU A 537 -15.20 -7.49 -24.60
CA LEU A 537 -14.42 -7.19 -25.82
C LEU A 537 -14.35 -8.37 -26.80
N ILE A 538 -14.75 -9.57 -26.39
CA ILE A 538 -14.87 -10.71 -27.28
C ILE A 538 -15.91 -10.48 -28.39
N TYR A 539 -16.91 -9.63 -28.12
CA TYR A 539 -17.98 -9.29 -29.07
C TYR A 539 -17.62 -8.08 -29.92
N THR A 540 -17.30 -6.95 -29.27
CA THR A 540 -16.97 -5.70 -29.96
C THR A 540 -16.19 -4.78 -29.03
N ASP A 541 -15.43 -3.86 -29.63
CA ASP A 541 -14.91 -2.68 -28.91
C ASP A 541 -16.08 -1.72 -28.59
N PRO A 542 -15.94 -0.81 -27.61
CA PRO A 542 -16.98 0.18 -27.32
C PRO A 542 -17.34 1.04 -28.55
N LEU A 543 -18.61 1.09 -28.90
CA LEU A 543 -19.15 1.72 -30.11
C LEU A 543 -19.42 3.21 -29.91
N THR A 544 -19.43 3.99 -31.01
CA THR A 544 -19.97 5.35 -31.00
C THR A 544 -21.50 5.33 -31.03
N ALA A 545 -22.14 6.47 -30.73
CA ALA A 545 -23.58 6.61 -30.86
C ALA A 545 -24.08 6.37 -32.31
N ASP A 546 -23.28 6.80 -33.28
CA ASP A 546 -23.57 6.62 -34.70
C ASP A 546 -23.46 5.14 -35.12
N ASP A 547 -22.47 4.42 -34.59
CA ASP A 547 -22.32 2.98 -34.82
C ASP A 547 -23.52 2.23 -34.25
N VAL A 548 -23.94 2.52 -33.02
CA VAL A 548 -25.15 1.92 -32.40
C VAL A 548 -26.40 2.22 -33.24
N THR A 549 -26.58 3.46 -33.68
CA THR A 549 -27.71 3.85 -34.50
C THR A 549 -27.71 3.11 -35.84
N SER A 550 -26.53 2.92 -36.42
CA SER A 550 -26.37 2.19 -37.69
C SER A 550 -26.71 0.70 -37.54
N GLU A 551 -26.29 0.08 -36.43
CA GLU A 551 -26.60 -1.34 -36.16
C GLU A 551 -28.09 -1.54 -35.83
N LEU A 552 -28.74 -0.61 -35.14
CA LEU A 552 -30.17 -0.65 -34.86
C LEU A 552 -31.04 -0.50 -36.10
N ALA A 553 -30.51 0.01 -37.19
CA ALA A 553 -31.24 0.07 -38.47
C ALA A 553 -31.45 -1.34 -39.11
N ASN A 554 -30.77 -2.35 -38.61
CA ASN A 554 -30.95 -3.75 -38.95
C ASN A 554 -31.98 -4.38 -38.01
N ASP A 555 -33.01 -5.09 -38.51
CA ASP A 555 -34.11 -5.64 -37.71
C ASP A 555 -33.67 -6.62 -36.60
N GLU A 556 -32.47 -7.19 -36.67
CA GLU A 556 -31.91 -8.07 -35.65
C GLU A 556 -30.42 -7.68 -35.36
N TRP A 557 -30.19 -6.96 -34.27
CA TRP A 557 -28.84 -6.62 -33.85
C TRP A 557 -28.22 -7.77 -33.03
N THR A 558 -27.47 -8.61 -33.72
CA THR A 558 -26.73 -9.74 -33.12
C THR A 558 -25.22 -9.58 -33.36
N ILE A 559 -24.41 -9.97 -32.38
CA ILE A 559 -22.94 -9.89 -32.48
C ILE A 559 -22.33 -11.24 -32.20
N GLU A 560 -21.59 -11.78 -33.18
CA GLU A 560 -20.88 -13.03 -33.06
C GLU A 560 -19.55 -12.83 -32.31
N PRO A 561 -19.22 -13.68 -31.33
CA PRO A 561 -17.96 -13.58 -30.61
C PRO A 561 -16.78 -13.97 -31.53
N SER A 562 -15.65 -13.28 -31.43
CA SER A 562 -14.49 -13.49 -32.27
C SER A 562 -13.23 -13.75 -31.44
N SER A 563 -12.63 -14.95 -31.57
CA SER A 563 -11.36 -15.32 -30.93
C SER A 563 -10.15 -14.54 -31.45
N SER A 564 -10.25 -13.91 -32.63
CA SER A 564 -9.15 -13.12 -33.20
C SER A 564 -8.95 -11.77 -32.52
N ARG A 565 -9.97 -11.24 -31.83
CA ARG A 565 -9.91 -9.97 -31.09
C ARG A 565 -9.14 -10.12 -29.77
N THR A 566 -9.31 -11.22 -29.06
CA THR A 566 -8.64 -11.52 -27.78
C THR A 566 -7.14 -11.74 -27.88
N GLN A 567 -6.63 -12.22 -29.02
CA GLN A 567 -5.17 -12.29 -29.23
C GLN A 567 -4.52 -10.92 -29.36
N ARG A 568 -5.28 -9.85 -29.70
CA ARG A 568 -4.78 -8.47 -29.73
C ARG A 568 -4.79 -7.80 -28.35
N ALA A 569 -5.81 -8.03 -27.52
CA ALA A 569 -5.91 -7.44 -26.17
C ALA A 569 -4.87 -7.99 -25.18
N ARG A 570 -4.54 -9.31 -25.25
CA ARG A 570 -3.50 -9.92 -24.38
C ARG A 570 -2.05 -9.58 -24.76
N ARG A 571 -1.82 -9.02 -25.95
CA ARG A 571 -0.54 -8.46 -26.31
C ARG A 571 -0.59 -6.99 -25.91
N ARG A 572 -0.27 -6.66 -24.65
CA ARG A 572 0.17 -5.30 -24.34
C ARG A 572 1.31 -5.00 -25.30
N THR A 573 0.98 -4.29 -26.38
CA THR A 573 1.96 -3.80 -27.35
C THR A 573 2.68 -2.67 -26.61
N VAL A 574 3.70 -3.05 -25.84
CA VAL A 574 4.57 -2.09 -25.17
C VAL A 574 5.47 -1.54 -26.25
N LEU A 575 5.02 -0.51 -26.97
CA LEU A 575 5.89 0.26 -27.86
C LEU A 575 6.83 1.11 -26.99
N ARG A 576 7.83 0.48 -26.39
CA ARG A 576 8.81 1.14 -25.54
C ARG A 576 10.19 1.04 -26.18
N LYS A 577 10.89 2.16 -26.27
CA LYS A 577 12.31 2.16 -26.61
C LYS A 577 13.10 1.59 -25.44
N VAL A 578 13.93 0.62 -25.73
CA VAL A 578 14.84 -0.05 -24.80
C VAL A 578 16.19 -0.23 -25.49
N GLN A 579 17.22 -0.51 -24.70
CA GLN A 579 18.53 -0.82 -25.23
C GLN A 579 18.83 -2.31 -25.10
N VAL A 580 19.49 -2.88 -26.12
CA VAL A 580 20.15 -4.16 -26.03
C VAL A 580 21.64 -3.95 -26.08
N ILE A 581 22.37 -4.62 -25.20
CA ILE A 581 23.81 -4.54 -25.07
C ILE A 581 24.39 -5.89 -25.51
N HIS A 582 25.36 -5.83 -26.43
CA HIS A 582 26.11 -7.01 -26.87
C HIS A 582 27.59 -6.63 -26.92
N ASP A 583 28.41 -7.35 -26.18
CA ASP A 583 29.80 -6.99 -25.93
C ASP A 583 29.92 -5.52 -25.46
N ASP A 584 30.70 -4.69 -26.14
CA ASP A 584 30.92 -3.28 -25.81
C ASP A 584 29.98 -2.32 -26.55
N HIS A 585 28.92 -2.84 -27.23
CA HIS A 585 28.01 -2.03 -28.03
C HIS A 585 26.59 -2.03 -27.48
N SER A 586 25.95 -0.85 -27.55
CA SER A 586 24.53 -0.66 -27.20
C SER A 586 23.74 -0.30 -28.46
N TYR A 587 22.56 -0.93 -28.60
CA TYR A 587 21.65 -0.75 -29.74
C TYR A 587 20.28 -0.31 -29.23
N ASP A 588 19.76 0.78 -29.78
CA ASP A 588 18.40 1.23 -29.51
C ASP A 588 17.41 0.35 -30.29
N VAL A 589 16.47 -0.27 -29.60
CA VAL A 589 15.45 -1.13 -30.18
C VAL A 589 14.06 -0.80 -29.59
N THR A 590 13.02 -1.22 -30.31
CA THR A 590 11.66 -1.12 -29.81
C THR A 590 11.23 -2.46 -29.20
N LEU A 591 10.90 -2.45 -27.92
CA LEU A 591 10.25 -3.57 -27.24
C LEU A 591 8.79 -3.65 -27.72
N ARG A 592 8.43 -4.72 -28.40
CA ARG A 592 7.10 -4.97 -28.96
C ARG A 592 6.22 -5.78 -28.03
N ASN A 593 6.81 -6.72 -27.31
CA ASN A 593 6.09 -7.60 -26.40
C ASN A 593 7.01 -8.05 -25.28
N LEU A 594 6.42 -8.23 -24.08
CA LEU A 594 7.11 -8.70 -22.89
C LEU A 594 6.27 -9.77 -22.19
N SER A 595 6.92 -10.85 -21.79
CA SER A 595 6.35 -11.92 -20.98
C SER A 595 7.32 -12.31 -19.87
N ARG A 596 6.89 -13.16 -18.93
CA ARG A 596 7.78 -13.65 -17.87
C ARG A 596 9.02 -14.37 -18.39
N SER A 597 8.91 -15.10 -19.50
CA SER A 597 9.97 -15.94 -20.04
C SER A 597 10.70 -15.33 -21.23
N GLY A 598 10.20 -14.24 -21.84
CA GLY A 598 10.84 -13.70 -23.03
C GLY A 598 10.26 -12.38 -23.52
N ALA A 599 10.89 -11.83 -24.54
CA ALA A 599 10.52 -10.55 -25.16
C ALA A 599 10.55 -10.62 -26.68
N LEU A 600 9.84 -9.69 -27.33
CA LEU A 600 9.95 -9.45 -28.77
C LEU A 600 10.48 -8.03 -28.98
N ILE A 601 11.62 -7.91 -29.63
CA ILE A 601 12.23 -6.63 -30.00
C ILE A 601 12.23 -6.41 -31.50
N GLN A 602 12.31 -5.14 -31.91
CA GLN A 602 12.40 -4.73 -33.31
C GLN A 602 13.42 -3.62 -33.47
N GLY A 603 14.16 -3.63 -34.58
CA GLY A 603 15.09 -2.56 -34.96
C GLY A 603 16.47 -3.02 -35.41
N LEU A 604 16.82 -4.30 -35.22
CA LEU A 604 18.07 -4.90 -35.68
C LEU A 604 17.83 -5.83 -36.86
N SER A 605 18.83 -5.98 -37.73
CA SER A 605 18.83 -6.94 -38.84
C SER A 605 20.03 -7.87 -38.75
N ASP A 606 19.88 -9.06 -39.35
CA ASP A 606 20.92 -10.08 -39.48
C ASP A 606 21.45 -10.62 -38.13
N VAL A 607 20.63 -10.60 -37.07
CA VAL A 607 20.99 -11.13 -35.75
C VAL A 607 20.90 -12.65 -35.77
N PRO A 608 22.01 -13.39 -35.53
CA PRO A 608 21.98 -14.84 -35.46
C PRO A 608 21.13 -15.35 -34.26
N VAL A 609 20.49 -16.52 -34.45
CA VAL A 609 19.91 -17.26 -33.33
C VAL A 609 21.06 -17.71 -32.41
N ASP A 610 20.77 -17.87 -31.10
CA ASP A 610 21.70 -18.14 -30.01
C ASP A 610 22.63 -16.96 -29.64
N THR A 611 22.42 -15.75 -30.22
CA THR A 611 23.11 -14.54 -29.78
C THR A 611 22.61 -14.17 -28.38
N GLN A 612 23.54 -13.89 -27.47
CA GLN A 612 23.20 -13.38 -26.12
C GLN A 612 23.18 -11.85 -26.10
N PHE A 613 22.11 -11.31 -25.56
CA PHE A 613 21.94 -9.89 -25.29
C PHE A 613 21.73 -9.63 -23.81
N VAL A 614 22.13 -8.46 -23.34
CA VAL A 614 21.62 -7.88 -22.12
C VAL A 614 20.57 -6.86 -22.51
N LEU A 615 19.30 -7.14 -22.19
CA LEU A 615 18.18 -6.23 -22.43
C LEU A 615 18.09 -5.26 -21.22
N ASP A 616 18.22 -3.98 -21.49
CA ASP A 616 18.04 -2.92 -20.49
C ASP A 616 16.57 -2.46 -20.48
N LEU A 617 15.87 -2.82 -19.43
CA LEU A 617 14.48 -2.42 -19.19
C LEU A 617 14.37 -1.06 -18.48
N GLY A 618 15.50 -0.40 -18.23
CA GLY A 618 15.59 0.89 -17.54
C GLY A 618 15.65 0.76 -16.01
N GLY A 619 16.13 1.82 -15.34
CA GLY A 619 16.21 1.87 -13.88
C GLY A 619 17.14 0.81 -13.26
N GLY A 620 18.18 0.36 -13.97
CA GLY A 620 19.10 -0.68 -13.53
C GLY A 620 18.55 -2.11 -13.67
N GLN A 621 17.47 -2.30 -14.39
CA GLN A 621 16.87 -3.61 -14.67
C GLN A 621 17.51 -4.20 -15.92
N LEU A 622 18.54 -5.01 -15.77
CA LEU A 622 19.23 -5.70 -16.83
C LEU A 622 18.83 -7.18 -16.85
N ALA A 623 18.36 -7.65 -18.00
CA ALA A 623 17.97 -9.05 -18.19
C ALA A 623 18.85 -9.70 -19.26
N VAL A 624 19.53 -10.79 -18.89
CA VAL A 624 20.28 -11.60 -19.84
C VAL A 624 19.29 -12.39 -20.69
N THR A 625 19.45 -12.30 -22.01
CA THR A 625 18.54 -12.93 -22.97
C THR A 625 19.30 -13.64 -24.06
N THR A 626 18.69 -14.66 -24.64
CA THR A 626 19.18 -15.38 -25.83
C THR A 626 18.18 -15.23 -26.98
N VAL A 627 18.65 -14.95 -28.20
CA VAL A 627 17.83 -14.85 -29.38
C VAL A 627 17.40 -16.27 -29.79
N ILE A 628 16.10 -16.58 -29.63
CA ILE A 628 15.53 -17.89 -30.02
C ILE A 628 14.92 -17.86 -31.42
N ARG A 629 14.64 -16.68 -31.96
CA ARG A 629 14.08 -16.48 -33.30
C ARG A 629 14.49 -15.14 -33.85
N SER A 630 14.92 -15.10 -35.09
CA SER A 630 15.21 -13.85 -35.81
C SER A 630 14.47 -13.89 -37.16
N SER A 631 13.73 -12.81 -37.48
CA SER A 631 12.97 -12.71 -38.73
C SER A 631 12.91 -11.27 -39.18
N GLY A 632 13.62 -10.94 -40.25
CA GLY A 632 13.73 -9.58 -40.75
C GLY A 632 14.34 -8.63 -39.71
N ASP A 633 13.54 -7.67 -39.27
CA ASP A 633 13.93 -6.66 -38.26
C ASP A 633 13.44 -6.97 -36.83
N THR A 634 12.91 -8.18 -36.63
CA THR A 634 12.35 -8.62 -35.34
C THR A 634 13.06 -9.81 -34.74
N GLN A 635 13.37 -9.79 -33.44
CA GLN A 635 14.00 -10.84 -32.68
C GLN A 635 13.12 -11.28 -31.50
N GLY A 636 12.90 -12.59 -31.38
CA GLY A 636 12.32 -13.21 -30.20
C GLY A 636 13.42 -13.59 -29.21
N LEU A 637 13.33 -13.06 -28.00
CA LEU A 637 14.29 -13.25 -26.92
C LEU A 637 13.71 -14.16 -25.82
N GLU A 638 14.53 -15.04 -25.27
CA GLU A 638 14.24 -15.83 -24.08
C GLU A 638 15.10 -15.33 -22.93
N PHE A 639 14.51 -15.11 -21.77
CA PHE A 639 15.21 -14.67 -20.56
C PHE A 639 15.92 -15.85 -19.88
N GLU A 640 17.17 -15.67 -19.49
CA GLU A 640 17.90 -16.64 -18.66
C GLU A 640 17.24 -16.77 -17.27
N THR A 641 16.82 -15.66 -16.69
CA THR A 641 16.05 -15.61 -15.45
C THR A 641 14.68 -14.99 -15.73
N PRO A 642 13.58 -15.72 -15.47
CA PRO A 642 12.24 -15.19 -15.71
C PRO A 642 11.97 -13.90 -14.94
N LEU A 643 11.24 -12.98 -15.58
CA LEU A 643 10.75 -11.76 -14.91
C LEU A 643 9.68 -12.11 -13.88
N ILE A 644 9.57 -11.27 -12.88
CA ILE A 644 8.56 -11.38 -11.82
C ILE A 644 7.51 -10.26 -11.96
N ASP A 645 6.37 -10.44 -11.32
CA ASP A 645 5.31 -9.44 -11.23
C ASP A 645 5.78 -8.23 -10.42
N ASP A 646 5.48 -7.03 -10.88
CA ASP A 646 5.80 -5.76 -10.19
C ASP A 646 4.72 -5.34 -9.16
N GLY A 647 3.71 -6.19 -8.99
CA GLY A 647 2.57 -5.93 -8.10
C GLY A 647 1.39 -5.25 -8.78
N ALA A 648 1.47 -5.00 -10.09
CA ALA A 648 0.48 -4.25 -10.86
C ALA A 648 0.16 -4.86 -12.21
N GLY A 649 0.51 -6.13 -12.38
CA GLY A 649 0.40 -6.81 -13.66
C GLY A 649 1.47 -6.40 -14.67
N GLY A 650 2.45 -5.57 -14.28
CA GLY A 650 3.69 -5.34 -15.01
C GLY A 650 4.76 -6.39 -14.67
N LEU A 651 5.86 -6.38 -15.42
CA LEU A 651 6.96 -7.32 -15.23
C LEU A 651 8.27 -6.59 -14.95
N CYS A 652 9.05 -7.08 -14.00
CA CYS A 652 10.35 -6.52 -13.64
C CYS A 652 11.39 -7.61 -13.36
N THR A 653 12.67 -7.23 -13.37
CA THR A 653 13.75 -8.14 -12.96
C THR A 653 13.73 -8.34 -11.44
N ARG A 654 14.11 -9.55 -10.98
CA ARG A 654 14.21 -9.90 -9.56
C ARG A 654 15.22 -9.00 -8.81
N HIS A 655 16.37 -8.78 -9.42
CA HIS A 655 17.41 -7.88 -8.90
C HIS A 655 17.66 -6.73 -9.85
N ARG A 656 18.09 -5.60 -9.30
CA ARG A 656 18.66 -4.50 -10.06
C ARG A 656 20.18 -4.53 -9.94
N VAL A 657 20.87 -4.22 -11.03
CA VAL A 657 22.34 -4.15 -10.99
C VAL A 657 22.74 -2.88 -10.26
N SER A 658 23.53 -3.03 -9.19
CA SER A 658 23.98 -1.88 -8.40
C SER A 658 24.68 -0.82 -9.26
N PRO A 659 24.30 0.46 -9.13
CA PRO A 659 25.00 1.56 -9.83
C PRO A 659 26.52 1.55 -9.61
N TYR A 660 26.94 1.10 -8.42
CA TYR A 660 28.38 0.96 -8.10
C TYR A 660 29.06 -0.17 -8.85
N ALA A 661 28.32 -1.27 -9.12
CA ALA A 661 28.85 -2.38 -9.92
C ALA A 661 28.94 -2.00 -11.39
N LEU A 662 27.94 -1.34 -11.96
CA LEU A 662 27.96 -0.80 -13.33
C LEU A 662 29.10 0.19 -13.55
N ALA A 663 29.28 1.11 -12.62
CA ALA A 663 30.39 2.10 -12.70
C ALA A 663 31.78 1.41 -12.64
N SER A 664 31.93 0.33 -11.85
CA SER A 664 33.20 -0.40 -11.77
C SER A 664 33.47 -1.32 -12.95
N ALA A 665 32.41 -1.77 -13.67
CA ALA A 665 32.51 -2.60 -14.86
C ALA A 665 32.75 -1.81 -16.15
N GLY A 666 32.74 -0.46 -16.10
CA GLY A 666 32.86 0.38 -17.29
C GLY A 666 31.67 0.30 -18.24
N ALA A 667 30.50 -0.18 -17.77
CA ALA A 667 29.30 -0.28 -18.57
C ALA A 667 28.80 1.11 -19.02
N PRO A 668 28.18 1.21 -20.22
CA PRO A 668 27.67 2.51 -20.69
C PRO A 668 26.68 3.10 -19.68
N LEU A 669 26.86 4.36 -19.38
CA LEU A 669 26.06 5.14 -18.40
C LEU A 669 24.57 5.28 -18.74
N ALA A 670 24.14 4.85 -19.92
CA ALA A 670 22.74 4.87 -20.36
C ALA A 670 21.82 3.96 -19.51
N ALA A 671 22.37 2.98 -18.78
CA ALA A 671 21.61 2.11 -17.86
C ALA A 671 21.29 2.75 -16.50
N LEU A 672 21.70 4.00 -16.28
CA LEU A 672 21.54 4.71 -15.00
C LEU A 672 20.41 5.74 -15.11
N SER A 673 19.58 5.80 -14.09
CA SER A 673 18.49 6.79 -13.98
C SER A 673 19.00 8.23 -14.16
N PRO A 674 18.29 9.11 -14.89
CA PRO A 674 18.78 10.44 -15.22
C PRO A 674 18.65 11.44 -14.07
N GLY A 675 19.27 11.28 -12.99
CA GLY A 675 19.15 12.27 -11.90
C GLY A 675 20.44 12.54 -11.13
N ASN A 676 21.19 11.50 -10.80
CA ASN A 676 22.20 11.62 -9.74
C ASN A 676 23.64 11.25 -10.15
N TYR A 677 23.91 11.00 -11.44
CA TYR A 677 25.22 10.49 -11.88
C TYR A 677 25.96 11.40 -12.85
N LYS A 678 25.60 12.67 -12.97
CA LYS A 678 26.29 13.68 -13.80
C LYS A 678 27.77 13.89 -13.47
N SER A 679 28.26 13.34 -12.36
CA SER A 679 29.66 13.48 -11.96
C SER A 679 30.58 12.33 -12.43
N MET A 680 30.08 11.39 -13.24
CA MET A 680 30.86 10.25 -13.75
C MET A 680 31.16 10.32 -15.26
N GLU A 681 31.01 11.48 -15.87
CA GLU A 681 31.47 11.72 -17.25
C GLU A 681 33.00 11.65 -17.32
N GLY A 682 33.53 10.50 -17.72
CA GLY A 682 34.99 10.33 -17.87
C GLY A 682 35.44 8.99 -18.44
N GLY A 683 34.53 8.07 -18.75
CA GLY A 683 34.86 6.82 -19.43
C GLY A 683 34.91 7.04 -20.96
N MET A 684 36.08 7.18 -21.55
CA MET A 684 36.25 7.14 -23.00
C MET A 684 35.73 5.79 -23.53
N LEU A 685 34.73 5.84 -24.42
CA LEU A 685 34.44 4.77 -25.35
C LEU A 685 35.69 4.55 -26.20
N SER A 686 36.22 3.33 -26.25
CA SER A 686 37.35 2.99 -27.10
C SER A 686 36.92 3.15 -28.56
N GLU A 687 37.52 4.14 -29.25
CA GLU A 687 37.41 4.23 -30.70
C GLU A 687 38.01 2.96 -31.32
N GLY A 688 37.17 2.12 -31.95
CA GLY A 688 37.71 1.11 -32.86
C GLY A 688 37.05 -0.21 -33.03
N THR A 689 35.93 -0.55 -32.36
CA THR A 689 35.21 -1.82 -32.62
C THR A 689 34.08 -1.59 -33.62
N ILE A 690 34.02 -2.44 -34.68
CA ILE A 690 32.94 -2.41 -35.67
C ILE A 690 31.68 -3.00 -35.01
N PRO A 691 30.49 -2.33 -35.08
CA PRO A 691 29.26 -2.90 -34.58
C PRO A 691 28.99 -4.29 -35.20
N GLN A 692 28.62 -5.27 -34.37
CA GLN A 692 28.36 -6.63 -34.82
C GLN A 692 27.03 -6.76 -35.57
N PHE A 693 26.09 -5.87 -35.32
CA PHE A 693 24.77 -5.84 -35.97
C PHE A 693 24.50 -4.46 -36.56
N SER A 694 23.61 -4.44 -37.56
CA SER A 694 23.17 -3.21 -38.21
C SER A 694 21.73 -2.87 -37.85
N TYR A 695 21.37 -1.58 -37.84
CA TYR A 695 19.97 -1.18 -37.75
C TYR A 695 19.21 -1.60 -39.02
N ALA A 696 17.95 -1.98 -38.85
CA ALA A 696 17.07 -2.29 -39.97
C ALA A 696 16.87 -1.04 -40.86
N LYS A 697 16.77 -1.25 -42.17
CA LYS A 697 16.56 -0.16 -43.14
C LYS A 697 15.28 0.61 -42.79
N GLY A 698 15.41 1.91 -42.58
CA GLY A 698 14.29 2.80 -42.24
C GLY A 698 14.04 2.94 -40.73
N TYR A 699 14.81 2.25 -39.87
CA TYR A 699 14.76 2.46 -38.44
C TYR A 699 15.57 3.70 -38.10
N THR A 700 14.89 4.84 -37.93
CA THR A 700 15.48 6.05 -37.37
C THR A 700 15.07 6.10 -35.91
N GLY A 701 16.03 6.09 -34.98
CA GLY A 701 15.80 6.10 -33.54
C GLY A 701 14.99 7.29 -32.98
N ASP A 702 14.43 8.15 -33.85
CA ASP A 702 13.59 9.28 -33.55
C ASP A 702 12.10 8.98 -33.78
N ILE A 703 11.40 8.64 -32.71
CA ILE A 703 9.98 8.94 -32.55
C ILE A 703 9.86 9.63 -31.18
N GLY A 704 9.52 10.94 -31.20
CA GLY A 704 9.43 11.85 -30.06
C GLY A 704 8.47 11.42 -28.95
#